data_99cc77b21c4c39e7bee665b887a10553
#
_entry.id   99cc77b21c4c39e7bee665b887a10553
#
_cell.length_a   1.000
_cell.length_b   1.000
_cell.length_c   1.000
_cell.angle_alpha   90.00
_cell.angle_beta   90.00
_cell.angle_gamma   90.00
#
_symmetry.space_group_name_H-M   'P 1'
#
loop_
_entity.id
_entity.type
_entity.pdbx_description
1 polymer ?
#
loop_
_entity_poly.entity_id
_entity_poly.type
_entity_poly.pdbx_seq_one_letter_code
_entity_poly.pdbx_strand_id
1 'polypeptide(L)'
;MLGEVVMMAAMTFPNWGEFTPAKAAADLPRQLAAAEKRVAEIEQSNPTNFENLVWALNDATRELNLTWGMLSHMISVMNSDEWRKVEEEMQPKMVEFGLRMGQSKAIYEAAKRMLKSYCGGAEPSDAGQKSLDDVRRRILEKMVQGAELSGVALEGEKKARYNAISQELAKLGMDFANAVIDATKAYKFEKDGKTYTIDDGNFFDTMKHCADREVRENLHRARSMRAPENLERVLKIRKLRQEKAEILGFKNFAELSLATKCAPSVSAVMKMIDDLDAATAKISDAEDKELVDFAERALAPWDYTYYTEKLREKKYSYSEEELKKYFELEDVLAGLFRMMKFLYDVDIVEKNGADKPSVWHPDVRFFEVRENGAPIAHFYVDPYVRPGQKQGGAWMNEFRNRRVLSSSEEVRVKSEEFRSDVELPLALVVLNLKQPEDGKCLMPMREVETLFHEFGHATQCILTRVEEEDAAGISLVEWDAVEIASQFNEFWCLDDRTGIKVPEELKAKVKSAKNFRAATNCRRQLAFAKLDIQLHVDPETDAVAVKEENFRHFGIKFEKCDRFLCAFTHIFAGGYAAGYYGYKWAEVMCADCYGAFEDAGLDDDAAVKRVGKRYRDTILALGGSKNALEVFRMFRGRDPEIGAMLRQQGLKEK
;
A
#
# COMPACT_ATOMS: atom_id res chain seq x y z
N MET A 1 52.02 2.19 15.15
CA MET A 1 50.96 1.41 15.78
C MET A 1 49.91 2.40 16.24
N LEU A 2 49.06 2.79 15.34
CA LEU A 2 47.83 3.51 15.59
C LEU A 2 46.74 2.57 15.07
N GLY A 3 46.14 1.80 16.00
CA GLY A 3 44.97 0.99 15.71
C GLY A 3 43.81 1.93 15.49
N GLU A 4 43.37 2.04 14.22
CA GLU A 4 42.09 2.61 13.86
C GLU A 4 41.01 1.74 14.47
N VAL A 5 40.43 2.21 15.56
CA VAL A 5 39.10 1.81 15.99
C VAL A 5 38.13 2.42 14.98
N VAL A 6 37.91 1.72 13.88
CA VAL A 6 36.73 1.97 13.05
C VAL A 6 35.55 1.57 13.95
N MET A 7 34.95 2.58 14.62
CA MET A 7 33.64 2.42 15.21
C MET A 7 32.71 2.05 14.06
N MET A 8 32.40 0.75 13.89
CA MET A 8 31.20 0.34 13.23
C MET A 8 30.06 1.13 13.89
N ALA A 9 29.46 2.03 13.14
CA ALA A 9 28.21 2.63 13.59
C ALA A 9 27.26 1.47 13.86
N ALA A 10 27.09 1.13 15.15
CA ALA A 10 26.22 0.04 15.54
C ALA A 10 24.84 0.34 14.96
N MET A 11 24.35 -0.54 14.08
CA MET A 11 22.99 -0.43 13.57
C MET A 11 22.03 -0.38 14.75
N THR A 12 21.51 0.79 15.05
CA THR A 12 20.56 0.96 16.15
C THR A 12 19.18 0.60 15.64
N PHE A 13 18.68 -0.56 16.06
CA PHE A 13 17.29 -0.94 15.87
C PHE A 13 16.38 -0.22 16.87
N PRO A 14 15.09 -0.01 16.56
CA PRO A 14 14.15 0.57 17.50
C PRO A 14 14.11 -0.22 18.81
N ASN A 15 14.17 0.46 19.94
CA ASN A 15 14.04 -0.18 21.24
C ASN A 15 12.56 -0.29 21.63
N TRP A 16 11.86 -1.26 21.04
CA TRP A 16 10.45 -1.52 21.29
C TRP A 16 10.14 -1.85 22.74
N GLY A 17 11.07 -2.53 23.42
CA GLY A 17 10.89 -2.95 24.82
C GLY A 17 10.84 -1.79 25.82
N GLU A 18 11.48 -0.67 25.51
CA GLU A 18 11.47 0.55 26.34
C GLU A 18 10.48 1.60 25.83
N PHE A 19 9.86 1.39 24.67
CA PHE A 19 8.93 2.35 24.10
C PHE A 19 7.54 2.18 24.73
N THR A 20 7.18 3.09 25.62
CA THR A 20 5.93 3.10 26.37
C THR A 20 5.11 4.36 26.04
N PRO A 21 3.78 4.38 26.31
CA PRO A 21 2.95 5.59 26.14
C PRO A 21 3.52 6.79 26.89
N ALA A 22 4.00 6.59 28.11
CA ALA A 22 4.60 7.65 28.92
C ALA A 22 5.89 8.22 28.27
N LYS A 23 6.74 7.34 27.70
CA LYS A 23 7.94 7.77 26.98
C LYS A 23 7.59 8.52 25.70
N ALA A 24 6.64 8.03 24.92
CA ALA A 24 6.17 8.73 23.72
C ALA A 24 5.59 10.11 24.03
N ALA A 25 4.76 10.22 25.09
CA ALA A 25 4.19 11.48 25.55
C ALA A 25 5.24 12.50 26.02
N ALA A 26 6.37 12.03 26.58
CA ALA A 26 7.47 12.90 26.99
C ALA A 26 8.38 13.29 25.81
N ASP A 27 8.70 12.35 24.92
CA ASP A 27 9.67 12.54 23.85
C ASP A 27 9.10 13.36 22.67
N LEU A 28 7.88 13.06 22.20
CA LEU A 28 7.32 13.70 21.01
C LEU A 28 7.21 15.23 21.09
N PRO A 29 6.72 15.85 22.18
CA PRO A 29 6.70 17.31 22.27
C PRO A 29 8.11 17.92 22.25
N ARG A 30 9.08 17.29 22.91
CA ARG A 30 10.48 17.73 22.95
C ARG A 30 11.14 17.63 21.56
N GLN A 31 10.91 16.51 20.87
CA GLN A 31 11.44 16.26 19.52
C GLN A 31 10.81 17.19 18.48
N LEU A 32 9.50 17.46 18.60
CA LEU A 32 8.80 18.43 17.75
C LEU A 32 9.41 19.83 17.91
N ALA A 33 9.58 20.31 19.14
CA ALA A 33 10.21 21.62 19.39
C ALA A 33 11.65 21.69 18.87
N ALA A 34 12.42 20.60 18.99
CA ALA A 34 13.78 20.52 18.44
C ALA A 34 13.77 20.53 16.91
N ALA A 35 12.85 19.80 16.26
CA ALA A 35 12.68 19.81 14.81
C ALA A 35 12.29 21.20 14.29
N GLU A 36 11.31 21.85 14.93
CA GLU A 36 10.90 23.22 14.59
C GLU A 36 12.06 24.22 14.64
N LYS A 37 12.86 24.14 15.70
CA LYS A 37 14.06 25.00 15.86
C LYS A 37 15.06 24.76 14.75
N ARG A 38 15.42 23.48 14.47
CA ARG A 38 16.40 23.13 13.43
C ARG A 38 15.92 23.52 12.04
N VAL A 39 14.64 23.29 11.74
CA VAL A 39 14.05 23.74 10.47
C VAL A 39 14.14 25.25 10.32
N ALA A 40 13.85 26.03 11.38
CA ALA A 40 14.00 27.48 11.33
C ALA A 40 15.46 27.94 11.11
N GLU A 41 16.44 27.22 11.67
CA GLU A 41 17.87 27.46 11.43
C GLU A 41 18.24 27.19 9.95
N ILE A 42 17.71 26.09 9.35
CA ILE A 42 17.91 25.75 7.93
C ILE A 42 17.29 26.84 7.04
N GLU A 43 16.04 27.28 7.34
CA GLU A 43 15.37 28.37 6.61
C GLU A 43 16.19 29.67 6.61
N GLN A 44 16.80 30.02 7.75
CA GLN A 44 17.63 31.22 7.92
C GLN A 44 19.00 31.11 7.24
N SER A 45 19.56 29.91 7.12
CA SER A 45 20.88 29.67 6.52
C SER A 45 20.93 29.89 5.02
N ASN A 46 19.75 29.97 4.35
CA ASN A 46 19.62 30.11 2.90
C ASN A 46 20.43 29.02 2.14
N PRO A 47 20.11 27.72 2.29
CA PRO A 47 20.93 26.64 1.77
C PRO A 47 21.11 26.71 0.24
N THR A 48 22.32 26.34 -0.22
CA THR A 48 22.73 26.48 -1.63
C THR A 48 23.06 25.16 -2.30
N ASN A 49 23.10 24.04 -1.56
CA ASN A 49 23.34 22.69 -2.07
C ASN A 49 22.35 21.68 -1.47
N PHE A 50 22.30 20.49 -2.07
CA PHE A 50 21.35 19.43 -1.73
C PHE A 50 21.52 18.96 -0.28
N GLU A 51 22.76 18.78 0.18
CA GLU A 51 23.08 18.29 1.52
C GLU A 51 22.61 19.28 2.59
N ASN A 52 22.85 20.56 2.39
CA ASN A 52 22.49 21.63 3.35
C ASN A 52 20.97 21.91 3.36
N LEU A 53 20.22 21.44 2.35
CA LEU A 53 18.77 21.54 2.34
C LEU A 53 18.12 20.18 2.69
N VAL A 54 18.24 19.19 1.83
CA VAL A 54 17.46 17.95 1.90
C VAL A 54 17.95 17.09 3.06
N TRP A 55 19.24 16.80 3.13
CA TRP A 55 19.79 15.99 4.23
C TRP A 55 19.64 16.70 5.58
N ALA A 56 19.84 18.02 5.60
CA ALA A 56 19.66 18.79 6.84
C ALA A 56 18.20 18.76 7.33
N LEU A 57 17.20 18.82 6.43
CA LEU A 57 15.79 18.69 6.79
C LEU A 57 15.45 17.28 7.27
N ASN A 58 15.97 16.24 6.61
CA ASN A 58 15.80 14.86 7.01
C ASN A 58 16.39 14.62 8.42
N ASP A 59 17.61 15.07 8.67
CA ASP A 59 18.23 14.96 9.99
C ASP A 59 17.50 15.78 11.06
N ALA A 60 16.97 16.97 10.72
CA ALA A 60 16.21 17.81 11.63
C ALA A 60 14.90 17.15 12.11
N THR A 61 14.24 16.37 11.25
CA THR A 61 12.94 15.77 11.53
C THR A 61 13.01 14.27 11.89
N ARG A 62 14.19 13.64 11.73
CA ARG A 62 14.37 12.21 11.82
C ARG A 62 13.90 11.59 13.14
N GLU A 63 14.37 12.13 14.26
CA GLU A 63 14.04 11.59 15.59
C GLU A 63 12.52 11.67 15.85
N LEU A 64 11.91 12.78 15.47
CA LEU A 64 10.46 12.99 15.55
C LEU A 64 9.70 11.99 14.67
N ASN A 65 10.12 11.84 13.41
CA ASN A 65 9.44 10.94 12.45
C ASN A 65 9.56 9.46 12.87
N LEU A 66 10.72 9.02 13.36
CA LEU A 66 10.90 7.65 13.87
C LEU A 66 10.02 7.40 15.10
N THR A 67 10.00 8.33 16.07
CA THR A 67 9.18 8.18 17.28
C THR A 67 7.68 8.23 16.96
N TRP A 68 7.27 9.10 16.03
CA TRP A 68 5.89 9.15 15.53
C TRP A 68 5.51 7.86 14.80
N GLY A 69 6.41 7.34 13.96
CA GLY A 69 6.24 6.04 13.29
C GLY A 69 6.10 4.87 14.29
N MET A 70 6.91 4.88 15.36
CA MET A 70 6.77 3.88 16.44
C MET A 70 5.41 4.00 17.14
N LEU A 71 4.95 5.21 17.46
CA LEU A 71 3.63 5.43 18.07
C LEU A 71 2.51 4.90 17.18
N SER A 72 2.50 5.29 15.91
CA SER A 72 1.48 4.85 14.94
C SER A 72 1.47 3.33 14.77
N HIS A 73 2.66 2.71 14.75
CA HIS A 73 2.78 1.26 14.70
C HIS A 73 2.20 0.61 15.97
N MET A 74 2.56 1.09 17.17
CA MET A 74 2.04 0.55 18.44
C MET A 74 0.52 0.67 18.54
N ILE A 75 -0.07 1.76 18.07
CA ILE A 75 -1.53 1.92 17.99
C ILE A 75 -2.16 0.88 17.06
N SER A 76 -1.49 0.55 15.96
CA SER A 76 -2.00 -0.43 15.00
C SER A 76 -1.87 -1.88 15.49
N VAL A 77 -0.84 -2.20 16.29
CA VAL A 77 -0.53 -3.60 16.68
C VAL A 77 -0.72 -3.92 18.16
N MET A 78 -0.67 -2.92 19.05
CA MET A 78 -0.78 -3.05 20.52
C MET A 78 -1.67 -1.95 21.11
N ASN A 79 -2.82 -1.71 20.46
CA ASN A 79 -3.74 -0.63 20.78
C ASN A 79 -4.16 -0.62 22.26
N SER A 80 -4.14 0.56 22.88
CA SER A 80 -4.69 0.83 24.21
C SER A 80 -5.15 2.28 24.31
N ASP A 81 -5.94 2.59 25.34
CA ASP A 81 -6.42 3.96 25.56
C ASP A 81 -5.26 4.92 25.85
N GLU A 82 -4.19 4.45 26.50
CA GLU A 82 -2.99 5.25 26.77
C GLU A 82 -2.26 5.64 25.46
N TRP A 83 -2.12 4.70 24.50
CA TRP A 83 -1.53 4.99 23.20
C TRP A 83 -2.37 5.98 22.41
N ARG A 84 -3.69 5.78 22.37
CA ARG A 84 -4.62 6.68 21.68
C ARG A 84 -4.57 8.08 22.24
N LYS A 85 -4.49 8.23 23.58
CA LYS A 85 -4.38 9.53 24.20
C LYS A 85 -3.16 10.31 23.75
N VAL A 86 -2.01 9.65 23.61
CA VAL A 86 -0.79 10.31 23.09
C VAL A 86 -0.98 10.76 21.64
N GLU A 87 -1.60 9.93 20.80
CA GLU A 87 -1.91 10.27 19.43
C GLU A 87 -2.84 11.48 19.34
N GLU A 88 -3.96 11.47 20.07
CA GLU A 88 -4.94 12.55 20.11
C GLU A 88 -4.32 13.90 20.52
N GLU A 89 -3.39 13.89 21.48
CA GLU A 89 -2.68 15.09 21.94
C GLU A 89 -1.64 15.60 20.93
N MET A 90 -1.03 14.73 20.17
CA MET A 90 0.08 15.08 19.28
C MET A 90 -0.32 15.27 17.82
N GLN A 91 -1.34 14.56 17.33
CA GLN A 91 -1.75 14.60 15.92
C GLN A 91 -2.03 16.02 15.39
N PRO A 92 -2.78 16.89 16.09
CA PRO A 92 -2.99 18.26 15.62
C PRO A 92 -1.69 19.03 15.44
N LYS A 93 -0.72 18.86 16.36
CA LYS A 93 0.60 19.52 16.32
C LYS A 93 1.46 18.99 15.16
N MET A 94 1.42 17.67 14.91
CA MET A 94 2.10 17.07 13.77
C MET A 94 1.52 17.56 12.44
N VAL A 95 0.21 17.70 12.34
CA VAL A 95 -0.46 18.27 11.15
C VAL A 95 -0.06 19.74 10.95
N GLU A 96 -0.04 20.54 12.01
CA GLU A 96 0.38 21.93 11.96
C GLU A 96 1.84 22.07 11.52
N PHE A 97 2.72 21.24 12.08
CA PHE A 97 4.13 21.20 11.69
C PHE A 97 4.30 20.80 10.21
N GLY A 98 3.58 19.79 9.75
CA GLY A 98 3.58 19.37 8.34
C GLY A 98 3.10 20.48 7.39
N LEU A 99 2.03 21.18 7.74
CA LEU A 99 1.55 22.36 6.97
C LEU A 99 2.60 23.49 6.94
N ARG A 100 3.22 23.78 8.08
CA ARG A 100 4.29 24.79 8.14
C ARG A 100 5.46 24.43 7.23
N MET A 101 5.92 23.17 7.27
CA MET A 101 6.98 22.65 6.40
C MET A 101 6.62 22.79 4.92
N GLY A 102 5.45 22.27 4.52
CA GLY A 102 4.99 22.30 3.14
C GLY A 102 4.73 23.72 2.60
N GLN A 103 4.52 24.70 3.48
CA GLN A 103 4.25 26.11 3.12
C GLN A 103 5.44 27.02 3.39
N SER A 104 6.64 26.48 3.66
CA SER A 104 7.86 27.29 3.87
C SER A 104 8.35 27.88 2.55
N LYS A 105 8.21 29.20 2.40
CA LYS A 105 8.74 29.93 1.23
C LYS A 105 10.25 29.82 1.12
N ALA A 106 10.99 29.78 2.25
CA ALA A 106 12.45 29.68 2.26
C ALA A 106 12.92 28.33 1.68
N ILE A 107 12.32 27.21 2.15
CA ILE A 107 12.60 25.86 1.65
C ILE A 107 12.22 25.74 0.16
N TYR A 108 11.03 26.20 -0.22
CA TYR A 108 10.53 26.19 -1.59
C TYR A 108 11.46 26.93 -2.56
N GLU A 109 11.86 28.17 -2.23
CA GLU A 109 12.74 28.96 -3.10
C GLU A 109 14.17 28.37 -3.15
N ALA A 110 14.66 27.78 -2.05
CA ALA A 110 15.93 27.06 -2.06
C ALA A 110 15.87 25.85 -3.01
N ALA A 111 14.85 25.01 -2.87
CA ALA A 111 14.65 23.86 -3.76
C ALA A 111 14.53 24.27 -5.24
N LYS A 112 13.78 25.33 -5.56
CA LYS A 112 13.66 25.87 -6.94
C LYS A 112 14.98 26.37 -7.50
N ARG A 113 15.80 27.07 -6.68
CA ARG A 113 17.12 27.52 -7.12
C ARG A 113 18.03 26.35 -7.47
N MET A 114 18.05 25.32 -6.61
CA MET A 114 18.83 24.10 -6.83
C MET A 114 18.33 23.33 -8.05
N LEU A 115 17.02 23.16 -8.21
CA LEU A 115 16.44 22.48 -9.37
C LEU A 115 16.88 23.15 -10.69
N LYS A 116 16.93 24.48 -10.74
CA LYS A 116 17.45 25.19 -11.92
C LYS A 116 18.92 24.87 -12.22
N SER A 117 19.76 24.67 -11.19
CA SER A 117 21.16 24.30 -11.39
C SER A 117 21.32 22.88 -11.94
N TYR A 118 20.49 21.93 -11.49
CA TYR A 118 20.47 20.57 -12.06
C TYR A 118 19.91 20.50 -13.49
N CYS A 119 19.10 21.49 -13.91
CA CYS A 119 18.57 21.57 -15.29
C CYS A 119 19.46 22.33 -16.26
N GLY A 120 20.40 23.16 -15.76
CA GLY A 120 21.23 24.07 -16.59
C GLY A 120 22.73 23.83 -16.51
N GLY A 121 23.18 22.79 -15.83
CA GLY A 121 24.61 22.46 -15.61
C GLY A 121 25.27 21.76 -16.78
N ALA A 122 26.62 21.70 -16.76
CA ALA A 122 27.44 20.89 -17.67
C ALA A 122 27.06 19.40 -17.52
N GLU A 123 27.18 18.62 -18.59
CA GLU A 123 26.95 17.16 -18.49
C GLU A 123 27.90 16.53 -17.47
N PRO A 124 27.37 15.65 -16.58
CA PRO A 124 28.18 14.97 -15.58
C PRO A 124 29.33 14.18 -16.19
N SER A 125 30.46 14.13 -15.49
CA SER A 125 31.70 13.51 -15.96
C SER A 125 31.66 11.99 -16.07
N ASP A 126 30.71 11.35 -15.36
CA ASP A 126 30.53 9.89 -15.40
C ASP A 126 29.04 9.49 -15.19
N ALA A 127 28.74 8.20 -15.46
CA ALA A 127 27.39 7.67 -15.40
C ALA A 127 26.84 7.59 -13.97
N GLY A 128 27.68 7.38 -12.97
CA GLY A 128 27.30 7.31 -11.56
C GLY A 128 26.85 8.68 -11.04
N GLN A 129 27.61 9.73 -11.33
CA GLN A 129 27.27 11.10 -10.98
C GLN A 129 25.96 11.53 -11.67
N LYS A 130 25.80 11.22 -12.96
CA LYS A 130 24.57 11.49 -13.69
C LYS A 130 23.36 10.82 -13.05
N SER A 131 23.50 9.56 -12.63
CA SER A 131 22.42 8.82 -11.94
C SER A 131 22.05 9.47 -10.63
N LEU A 132 23.03 9.90 -9.83
CA LEU A 132 22.79 10.58 -8.55
C LEU A 132 22.12 11.95 -8.75
N ASP A 133 22.59 12.72 -9.73
CA ASP A 133 22.00 14.02 -10.07
C ASP A 133 20.56 13.89 -10.55
N ASP A 134 20.23 12.84 -11.31
CA ASP A 134 18.85 12.55 -11.73
C ASP A 134 17.93 12.24 -10.53
N VAL A 135 18.43 11.47 -9.55
CA VAL A 135 17.67 11.19 -8.30
C VAL A 135 17.44 12.47 -7.51
N ARG A 136 18.48 13.25 -7.27
CA ARG A 136 18.41 14.52 -6.52
C ARG A 136 17.52 15.54 -7.20
N ARG A 137 17.60 15.64 -8.53
CA ARG A 137 16.70 16.47 -9.32
C ARG A 137 15.24 16.07 -9.08
N ARG A 138 14.93 14.78 -9.15
CA ARG A 138 13.57 14.29 -8.91
C ARG A 138 13.08 14.58 -7.48
N ILE A 139 13.92 14.41 -6.48
CA ILE A 139 13.57 14.77 -5.09
C ILE A 139 13.22 16.26 -5.02
N LEU A 140 14.04 17.14 -5.59
CA LEU A 140 13.77 18.57 -5.63
C LEU A 140 12.50 18.92 -6.43
N GLU A 141 12.26 18.25 -7.56
CA GLU A 141 11.00 18.37 -8.33
C GLU A 141 9.78 18.04 -7.47
N LYS A 142 9.86 16.93 -6.72
CA LYS A 142 8.77 16.50 -5.82
C LYS A 142 8.62 17.40 -4.60
N MET A 143 9.70 17.94 -4.05
CA MET A 143 9.65 18.96 -2.99
C MET A 143 8.95 20.24 -3.47
N VAL A 144 9.31 20.74 -4.65
CA VAL A 144 8.68 21.92 -5.26
C VAL A 144 7.19 21.65 -5.51
N GLN A 145 6.86 20.52 -6.16
CA GLN A 145 5.48 20.12 -6.41
C GLN A 145 4.68 19.98 -5.10
N GLY A 146 5.24 19.31 -4.09
CA GLY A 146 4.60 19.14 -2.78
C GLY A 146 4.31 20.47 -2.09
N ALA A 147 5.25 21.42 -2.14
CA ALA A 147 5.06 22.77 -1.59
C ALA A 147 3.96 23.54 -2.35
N GLU A 148 3.94 23.48 -3.67
CA GLU A 148 2.88 24.10 -4.50
C GLU A 148 1.51 23.52 -4.17
N LEU A 149 1.38 22.19 -4.06
CA LEU A 149 0.16 21.50 -3.68
C LEU A 149 -0.22 21.72 -2.20
N SER A 150 0.73 22.09 -1.36
CA SER A 150 0.49 22.52 0.04
C SER A 150 0.09 23.99 0.14
N GLY A 151 0.06 24.72 -0.97
CA GLY A 151 -0.37 26.12 -1.02
C GLY A 151 0.71 27.11 -0.56
N VAL A 152 2.02 26.85 -0.82
CA VAL A 152 3.13 27.75 -0.48
C VAL A 152 3.00 29.15 -1.10
N ALA A 153 2.39 29.22 -2.28
CA ALA A 153 2.16 30.47 -3.01
C ALA A 153 0.91 31.23 -2.53
N LEU A 154 0.08 30.62 -1.68
CA LEU A 154 -1.14 31.24 -1.19
C LEU A 154 -0.83 32.27 -0.12
N GLU A 155 -1.61 33.37 -0.11
CA GLU A 155 -1.50 34.47 0.85
C GLU A 155 -2.88 34.89 1.38
N GLY A 156 -2.89 35.59 2.52
CA GLY A 156 -4.08 36.20 3.09
C GLY A 156 -5.24 35.21 3.30
N GLU A 157 -6.42 35.60 2.87
CA GLU A 157 -7.66 34.82 3.04
C GLU A 157 -7.63 33.46 2.34
N LYS A 158 -6.99 33.37 1.16
CA LYS A 158 -6.88 32.09 0.42
C LYS A 158 -6.05 31.06 1.20
N LYS A 159 -4.94 31.49 1.80
CA LYS A 159 -4.11 30.61 2.63
C LYS A 159 -4.86 30.16 3.89
N ALA A 160 -5.52 31.10 4.58
CA ALA A 160 -6.33 30.79 5.77
C ALA A 160 -7.44 29.80 5.42
N ARG A 161 -8.15 30.00 4.30
CA ARG A 161 -9.21 29.11 3.85
C ARG A 161 -8.69 27.71 3.48
N TYR A 162 -7.58 27.63 2.74
CA TYR A 162 -6.93 26.35 2.41
C TYR A 162 -6.57 25.56 3.67
N ASN A 163 -5.98 26.20 4.67
CA ASN A 163 -5.61 25.57 5.93
C ASN A 163 -6.86 25.09 6.71
N ALA A 164 -7.90 25.93 6.78
CA ALA A 164 -9.16 25.56 7.40
C ALA A 164 -9.82 24.35 6.71
N ILE A 165 -9.85 24.33 5.37
CA ILE A 165 -10.35 23.18 4.59
C ILE A 165 -9.53 21.92 4.90
N SER A 166 -8.21 22.02 4.96
CA SER A 166 -7.34 20.87 5.22
C SER A 166 -7.59 20.27 6.61
N GLN A 167 -7.74 21.09 7.63
CA GLN A 167 -8.09 20.67 8.99
C GLN A 167 -9.50 20.05 9.04
N GLU A 168 -10.46 20.68 8.38
CA GLU A 168 -11.86 20.20 8.35
C GLU A 168 -11.97 18.85 7.62
N LEU A 169 -11.27 18.67 6.50
CA LEU A 169 -11.20 17.40 5.77
C LEU A 169 -10.58 16.28 6.61
N ALA A 170 -9.52 16.57 7.36
CA ALA A 170 -8.91 15.60 8.27
C ALA A 170 -9.91 15.16 9.36
N LYS A 171 -10.59 16.11 9.99
CA LYS A 171 -11.63 15.81 10.99
C LYS A 171 -12.80 15.01 10.41
N LEU A 172 -13.31 15.42 9.26
CA LEU A 172 -14.42 14.71 8.59
C LEU A 172 -14.05 13.28 8.20
N GLY A 173 -12.82 13.04 7.77
CA GLY A 173 -12.32 11.70 7.46
C GLY A 173 -12.28 10.81 8.70
N MET A 174 -11.76 11.33 9.81
CA MET A 174 -11.75 10.62 11.10
C MET A 174 -13.17 10.33 11.61
N ASP A 175 -14.06 11.33 11.62
CA ASP A 175 -15.47 11.17 12.04
C ASP A 175 -16.20 10.15 11.14
N PHE A 176 -15.89 10.12 9.83
CA PHE A 176 -16.43 9.15 8.88
C PHE A 176 -16.01 7.71 9.23
N ALA A 177 -14.71 7.49 9.44
CA ALA A 177 -14.18 6.18 9.78
C ALA A 177 -14.73 5.65 11.10
N ASN A 178 -14.75 6.50 12.13
CA ASN A 178 -15.28 6.16 13.45
C ASN A 178 -16.77 5.77 13.40
N ALA A 179 -17.60 6.50 12.64
CA ALA A 179 -19.02 6.16 12.48
C ALA A 179 -19.21 4.75 11.86
N VAL A 180 -18.37 4.37 10.88
CA VAL A 180 -18.41 3.03 10.28
C VAL A 180 -17.99 1.95 11.28
N ILE A 181 -16.95 2.21 12.09
CA ILE A 181 -16.47 1.29 13.12
C ILE A 181 -17.56 1.08 14.18
N ASP A 182 -18.13 2.17 14.68
CA ASP A 182 -19.13 2.13 15.74
C ASP A 182 -20.41 1.42 15.29
N ALA A 183 -20.91 1.75 14.09
CA ALA A 183 -22.07 1.07 13.51
C ALA A 183 -21.80 -0.44 13.29
N THR A 184 -20.58 -0.81 12.92
CA THR A 184 -20.18 -2.22 12.75
C THR A 184 -20.16 -2.96 14.08
N LYS A 185 -19.59 -2.36 15.13
CA LYS A 185 -19.51 -2.94 16.48
C LYS A 185 -20.88 -3.05 17.17
N ALA A 186 -21.75 -2.08 16.94
CA ALA A 186 -23.07 -2.02 17.60
C ALA A 186 -24.04 -3.08 17.10
N TYR A 187 -23.86 -3.61 15.88
CA TYR A 187 -24.81 -4.54 15.30
C TYR A 187 -24.58 -5.98 15.75
N LYS A 188 -25.66 -6.59 16.26
CA LYS A 188 -25.76 -8.01 16.59
C LYS A 188 -27.12 -8.54 16.15
N PHE A 189 -27.15 -9.73 15.61
CA PHE A 189 -28.35 -10.46 15.25
C PHE A 189 -28.34 -11.82 15.91
N GLU A 190 -29.37 -12.10 16.71
CA GLU A 190 -29.52 -13.35 17.47
C GLU A 190 -30.52 -14.26 16.74
N LYS A 191 -30.12 -15.50 16.46
CA LYS A 191 -31.01 -16.52 15.91
C LYS A 191 -30.55 -17.92 16.33
N ASP A 192 -31.51 -18.74 16.81
CA ASP A 192 -31.28 -20.13 17.23
C ASP A 192 -30.11 -20.29 18.23
N GLY A 193 -29.97 -19.32 19.17
CA GLY A 193 -28.94 -19.31 20.21
C GLY A 193 -27.54 -18.94 19.69
N LYS A 194 -27.43 -18.49 18.43
CA LYS A 194 -26.19 -18.02 17.81
C LYS A 194 -26.26 -16.52 17.55
N THR A 195 -25.17 -15.82 17.90
CA THR A 195 -25.00 -14.39 17.62
C THR A 195 -24.25 -14.21 16.30
N TYR A 196 -24.76 -13.34 15.44
CA TYR A 196 -24.16 -12.96 14.17
C TYR A 196 -23.80 -11.47 14.20
N THR A 197 -22.64 -11.11 13.65
CA THR A 197 -22.11 -9.74 13.58
C THR A 197 -21.76 -9.36 12.15
N ILE A 198 -21.50 -8.08 11.91
CA ILE A 198 -21.16 -7.57 10.59
C ILE A 198 -19.70 -7.09 10.47
N ASP A 199 -18.83 -7.46 11.42
CA ASP A 199 -17.39 -7.32 11.25
C ASP A 199 -16.89 -8.22 10.10
N ASP A 200 -15.72 -7.89 9.55
CA ASP A 200 -15.26 -8.52 8.31
C ASP A 200 -15.09 -10.04 8.43
N GLY A 201 -14.54 -10.52 9.54
CA GLY A 201 -14.31 -11.95 9.77
C GLY A 201 -15.62 -12.76 9.76
N ASN A 202 -16.58 -12.34 10.58
CA ASN A 202 -17.86 -13.06 10.72
C ASN A 202 -18.80 -12.83 9.55
N PHE A 203 -18.85 -11.63 8.99
CA PHE A 203 -19.75 -11.29 7.89
C PHE A 203 -19.45 -12.11 6.64
N PHE A 204 -18.22 -12.07 6.15
CA PHE A 204 -17.87 -12.75 4.89
C PHE A 204 -17.98 -14.25 4.99
N ASP A 205 -17.59 -14.84 6.12
CA ASP A 205 -17.75 -16.27 6.38
C ASP A 205 -19.23 -16.67 6.41
N THR A 206 -20.05 -15.92 7.14
CA THR A 206 -21.49 -16.19 7.22
C THR A 206 -22.16 -16.03 5.86
N MET A 207 -21.80 -15.00 5.07
CA MET A 207 -22.38 -14.80 3.75
C MET A 207 -22.02 -15.93 2.75
N LYS A 208 -20.88 -16.57 2.91
CA LYS A 208 -20.43 -17.71 2.08
C LYS A 208 -21.08 -19.03 2.48
N HIS A 209 -21.18 -19.28 3.78
CA HIS A 209 -21.44 -20.65 4.26
C HIS A 209 -22.78 -20.82 4.97
N CYS A 210 -23.43 -19.77 5.47
CA CYS A 210 -24.70 -19.87 6.16
C CYS A 210 -25.84 -20.22 5.19
N ALA A 211 -26.46 -21.39 5.35
CA ALA A 211 -27.58 -21.81 4.54
C ALA A 211 -28.88 -21.00 4.83
N ASP A 212 -29.00 -20.45 6.04
CA ASP A 212 -30.17 -19.67 6.44
C ASP A 212 -30.20 -18.33 5.70
N ARG A 213 -31.18 -18.19 4.81
CA ARG A 213 -31.34 -16.99 3.98
C ARG A 213 -31.71 -15.74 4.79
N GLU A 214 -32.50 -15.92 5.86
CA GLU A 214 -32.89 -14.80 6.72
C GLU A 214 -31.67 -14.19 7.45
N VAL A 215 -30.76 -15.05 7.91
CA VAL A 215 -29.49 -14.59 8.49
C VAL A 215 -28.70 -13.78 7.48
N ARG A 216 -28.52 -14.29 6.26
CA ARG A 216 -27.79 -13.58 5.20
C ARG A 216 -28.47 -12.24 4.84
N GLU A 217 -29.80 -12.22 4.73
CA GLU A 217 -30.56 -10.99 4.44
C GLU A 217 -30.36 -9.93 5.53
N ASN A 218 -30.53 -10.31 6.81
CA ASN A 218 -30.35 -9.37 7.93
C ASN A 218 -28.93 -8.80 7.98
N LEU A 219 -27.91 -9.65 7.86
CA LEU A 219 -26.52 -9.18 7.88
C LEU A 219 -26.19 -8.30 6.67
N HIS A 220 -26.63 -8.69 5.47
CA HIS A 220 -26.41 -7.89 4.26
C HIS A 220 -27.02 -6.50 4.39
N ARG A 221 -28.29 -6.41 4.81
CA ARG A 221 -28.98 -5.12 5.01
C ARG A 221 -28.30 -4.28 6.09
N ALA A 222 -27.97 -4.89 7.23
CA ALA A 222 -27.29 -4.15 8.29
C ALA A 222 -25.94 -3.58 7.82
N ARG A 223 -25.16 -4.38 7.07
CA ARG A 223 -23.87 -3.94 6.56
C ARG A 223 -23.99 -2.88 5.47
N SER A 224 -24.96 -3.04 4.55
CA SER A 224 -25.16 -2.09 3.45
C SER A 224 -25.80 -0.76 3.87
N MET A 225 -26.43 -0.71 5.02
CA MET A 225 -27.10 0.50 5.53
C MET A 225 -26.39 1.17 6.71
N ARG A 226 -25.20 0.67 7.12
CA ARG A 226 -24.48 1.19 8.29
C ARG A 226 -24.02 2.65 8.11
N ALA A 227 -23.91 3.37 9.21
CA ALA A 227 -23.44 4.75 9.29
C ALA A 227 -24.16 5.73 8.31
N PRO A 228 -25.50 5.77 8.28
CA PRO A 228 -26.25 6.59 7.32
C PRO A 228 -25.96 8.10 7.45
N GLU A 229 -25.56 8.57 8.63
CA GLU A 229 -25.15 9.95 8.91
C GLU A 229 -23.92 10.39 8.11
N ASN A 230 -23.14 9.44 7.61
CA ASN A 230 -22.00 9.74 6.75
C ASN A 230 -22.39 10.34 5.40
N LEU A 231 -23.65 10.26 4.97
CA LEU A 231 -24.07 10.88 3.71
C LEU A 231 -23.85 12.40 3.73
N GLU A 232 -24.14 13.06 4.83
CA GLU A 232 -23.87 14.50 4.98
C GLU A 232 -22.37 14.79 4.93
N ARG A 233 -21.55 13.94 5.58
CA ARG A 233 -20.09 14.04 5.52
C ARG A 233 -19.58 13.86 4.09
N VAL A 234 -20.07 12.88 3.34
CA VAL A 234 -19.74 12.66 1.93
C VAL A 234 -19.96 13.93 1.09
N LEU A 235 -21.14 14.54 1.20
CA LEU A 235 -21.46 15.75 0.45
C LEU A 235 -20.55 16.92 0.83
N LYS A 236 -20.27 17.08 2.13
CA LYS A 236 -19.38 18.13 2.63
C LYS A 236 -17.93 17.91 2.20
N ILE A 237 -17.43 16.70 2.31
CA ILE A 237 -16.07 16.33 1.87
C ILE A 237 -15.88 16.64 0.38
N ARG A 238 -16.83 16.27 -0.48
CA ARG A 238 -16.75 16.53 -1.92
C ARG A 238 -16.65 18.03 -2.21
N LYS A 239 -17.50 18.86 -1.59
CA LYS A 239 -17.48 20.32 -1.75
C LYS A 239 -16.15 20.93 -1.29
N LEU A 240 -15.66 20.52 -0.12
CA LEU A 240 -14.38 21.01 0.42
C LEU A 240 -13.20 20.60 -0.47
N ARG A 241 -13.21 19.39 -1.01
CA ARG A 241 -12.18 18.93 -1.95
C ARG A 241 -12.21 19.74 -3.24
N GLN A 242 -13.37 20.04 -3.78
CA GLN A 242 -13.49 20.91 -4.96
C GLN A 242 -12.95 22.31 -4.67
N GLU A 243 -13.38 22.92 -3.58
CA GLU A 243 -12.89 24.25 -3.17
C GLU A 243 -11.36 24.25 -2.99
N LYS A 244 -10.81 23.20 -2.38
CA LYS A 244 -9.37 23.04 -2.23
C LYS A 244 -8.65 22.98 -3.58
N ALA A 245 -9.19 22.23 -4.55
CA ALA A 245 -8.65 22.13 -5.90
C ALA A 245 -8.67 23.49 -6.62
N GLU A 246 -9.79 24.21 -6.56
CA GLU A 246 -9.96 25.53 -7.17
C GLU A 246 -9.00 26.57 -6.57
N ILE A 247 -8.79 26.57 -5.25
CA ILE A 247 -7.82 27.45 -4.58
C ILE A 247 -6.42 27.23 -5.14
N LEU A 248 -6.06 25.98 -5.46
CA LEU A 248 -4.77 25.61 -6.05
C LEU A 248 -4.72 25.76 -7.58
N GLY A 249 -5.82 26.17 -8.23
CA GLY A 249 -5.88 26.40 -9.68
C GLY A 249 -6.22 25.15 -10.52
N PHE A 250 -6.63 24.05 -9.91
CA PHE A 250 -7.12 22.86 -10.61
C PHE A 250 -8.60 22.99 -10.92
N LYS A 251 -9.02 22.40 -12.04
CA LYS A 251 -10.43 22.39 -12.45
C LYS A 251 -11.32 21.62 -11.47
N ASN A 252 -10.82 20.50 -10.94
CA ASN A 252 -11.52 19.65 -10.00
C ASN A 252 -10.54 18.85 -9.13
N PHE A 253 -11.08 18.18 -8.12
CA PHE A 253 -10.26 17.40 -7.20
C PHE A 253 -9.62 16.17 -7.86
N ALA A 254 -10.23 15.57 -8.89
CA ALA A 254 -9.63 14.45 -9.58
C ALA A 254 -8.31 14.86 -10.27
N GLU A 255 -8.27 16.04 -10.93
CA GLU A 255 -7.03 16.57 -11.51
C GLU A 255 -5.97 16.88 -10.43
N LEU A 256 -6.38 17.47 -9.30
CA LEU A 256 -5.48 17.71 -8.16
C LEU A 256 -4.90 16.39 -7.64
N SER A 257 -5.74 15.37 -7.47
CA SER A 257 -5.32 14.06 -6.98
C SER A 257 -4.34 13.36 -7.95
N LEU A 258 -4.58 13.47 -9.26
CA LEU A 258 -3.72 12.87 -10.27
C LEU A 258 -2.37 13.58 -10.43
N ALA A 259 -2.24 14.82 -10.01
CA ALA A 259 -0.99 15.56 -10.12
C ALA A 259 0.23 14.87 -9.50
N THR A 260 0.02 13.99 -8.52
CA THR A 260 1.08 13.22 -7.86
C THR A 260 1.12 11.74 -8.26
N LYS A 261 0.33 11.32 -9.23
CA LYS A 261 0.18 9.93 -9.67
C LYS A 261 0.87 9.70 -11.01
N CYS A 262 1.05 8.43 -11.39
CA CYS A 262 1.66 8.10 -12.67
C CYS A 262 0.66 8.10 -13.84
N ALA A 263 -0.64 7.93 -13.58
CA ALA A 263 -1.67 8.08 -14.60
C ALA A 263 -1.67 9.50 -15.18
N PRO A 264 -1.55 9.68 -16.51
CA PRO A 264 -1.27 10.98 -17.09
C PRO A 264 -2.45 11.94 -17.08
N SER A 265 -3.68 11.45 -16.94
CA SER A 265 -4.89 12.27 -16.92
C SER A 265 -6.12 11.48 -16.49
N VAL A 266 -7.17 12.20 -16.08
CA VAL A 266 -8.51 11.62 -15.83
C VAL A 266 -9.03 10.87 -17.04
N SER A 267 -8.80 11.38 -18.27
CA SER A 267 -9.22 10.69 -19.48
C SER A 267 -8.50 9.38 -19.73
N ALA A 268 -7.22 9.28 -19.39
CA ALA A 268 -6.46 8.02 -19.47
C ALA A 268 -6.98 6.97 -18.49
N VAL A 269 -7.32 7.37 -17.27
CA VAL A 269 -7.95 6.51 -16.27
C VAL A 269 -9.30 6.00 -16.75
N MET A 270 -10.15 6.92 -17.25
CA MET A 270 -11.48 6.55 -17.77
C MET A 270 -11.38 5.63 -18.98
N LYS A 271 -10.42 5.87 -19.87
CA LYS A 271 -10.17 4.99 -21.02
C LYS A 271 -9.79 3.58 -20.58
N MET A 272 -8.88 3.42 -19.60
CA MET A 272 -8.54 2.10 -19.05
C MET A 272 -9.78 1.40 -18.47
N ILE A 273 -10.61 2.12 -17.71
CA ILE A 273 -11.85 1.57 -17.15
C ILE A 273 -12.79 1.10 -18.26
N ASP A 274 -13.01 1.92 -19.28
CA ASP A 274 -13.90 1.60 -20.40
C ASP A 274 -13.36 0.45 -21.26
N ASP A 275 -12.05 0.36 -21.51
CA ASP A 275 -11.41 -0.73 -22.25
C ASP A 275 -11.55 -2.07 -21.49
N LEU A 276 -11.35 -2.06 -20.17
CA LEU A 276 -11.52 -3.25 -19.33
C LEU A 276 -13.00 -3.67 -19.22
N ASP A 277 -13.91 -2.71 -19.10
CA ASP A 277 -15.35 -3.00 -19.07
C ASP A 277 -15.80 -3.63 -20.40
N ALA A 278 -15.40 -3.06 -21.55
CA ALA A 278 -15.71 -3.63 -22.85
C ALA A 278 -15.19 -5.06 -23.04
N ALA A 279 -13.98 -5.35 -22.51
CA ALA A 279 -13.38 -6.68 -22.57
C ALA A 279 -14.09 -7.71 -21.67
N THR A 280 -14.70 -7.27 -20.57
CA THR A 280 -15.21 -8.17 -19.51
C THR A 280 -16.75 -8.27 -19.48
N ALA A 281 -17.48 -7.34 -20.08
CA ALA A 281 -18.95 -7.23 -19.94
C ALA A 281 -19.69 -8.52 -20.35
N LYS A 282 -19.44 -9.04 -21.55
CA LYS A 282 -20.12 -10.26 -22.05
C LYS A 282 -19.79 -11.50 -21.23
N ILE A 283 -18.54 -11.59 -20.75
CA ILE A 283 -18.10 -12.72 -19.92
C ILE A 283 -18.78 -12.64 -18.54
N SER A 284 -18.83 -11.45 -17.94
CA SER A 284 -19.53 -11.21 -16.67
C SER A 284 -21.04 -11.54 -16.76
N ASP A 285 -21.69 -11.18 -17.86
CA ASP A 285 -23.10 -11.50 -18.08
C ASP A 285 -23.32 -13.02 -18.17
N ALA A 286 -22.39 -13.74 -18.82
CA ALA A 286 -22.42 -15.21 -18.88
C ALA A 286 -22.16 -15.86 -17.50
N GLU A 287 -21.22 -15.32 -16.73
CA GLU A 287 -20.94 -15.75 -15.35
C GLU A 287 -22.15 -15.54 -14.42
N ASP A 288 -22.84 -14.40 -14.55
CA ASP A 288 -24.05 -14.10 -13.77
C ASP A 288 -25.22 -15.03 -14.18
N LYS A 289 -25.38 -15.27 -15.49
CA LYS A 289 -26.38 -16.22 -15.98
C LYS A 289 -26.12 -17.63 -15.45
N GLU A 290 -24.89 -18.12 -15.51
CA GLU A 290 -24.50 -19.43 -14.95
C GLU A 290 -24.85 -19.53 -13.46
N LEU A 291 -24.60 -18.47 -12.68
CA LEU A 291 -24.92 -18.44 -11.26
C LEU A 291 -26.43 -18.51 -11.00
N VAL A 292 -27.23 -17.76 -11.77
CA VAL A 292 -28.70 -17.77 -11.64
C VAL A 292 -29.28 -19.10 -12.07
N ASP A 293 -28.78 -19.67 -13.16
CA ASP A 293 -29.20 -21.01 -13.64
C ASP A 293 -28.85 -22.11 -12.58
N PHE A 294 -27.66 -22.02 -11.96
CA PHE A 294 -27.26 -22.93 -10.89
C PHE A 294 -28.13 -22.80 -9.63
N ALA A 295 -28.53 -21.59 -9.26
CA ALA A 295 -29.33 -21.32 -8.07
C ALA A 295 -30.83 -21.73 -8.27
N GLU A 296 -31.27 -21.95 -9.51
CA GLU A 296 -32.65 -22.28 -9.90
C GLU A 296 -33.70 -21.28 -9.34
N ARG A 297 -33.28 -20.02 -9.13
CA ARG A 297 -34.11 -18.97 -8.57
C ARG A 297 -33.58 -17.57 -8.86
N ALA A 298 -34.44 -16.57 -8.75
CA ALA A 298 -33.99 -15.19 -8.74
C ALA A 298 -33.16 -14.89 -7.48
N LEU A 299 -31.96 -14.32 -7.66
CA LEU A 299 -31.04 -14.01 -6.60
C LEU A 299 -31.26 -12.57 -6.10
N ALA A 300 -31.42 -12.40 -4.79
CA ALA A 300 -31.33 -11.13 -4.12
C ALA A 300 -29.84 -10.80 -3.77
N PRO A 301 -29.48 -9.56 -3.44
CA PRO A 301 -28.10 -9.20 -3.14
C PRO A 301 -27.39 -10.10 -2.12
N TRP A 302 -28.10 -10.57 -1.09
CA TRP A 302 -27.58 -11.46 -0.06
C TRP A 302 -27.45 -12.93 -0.48
N ASP A 303 -27.91 -13.29 -1.67
CA ASP A 303 -27.79 -14.66 -2.18
C ASP A 303 -26.52 -14.86 -3.02
N TYR A 304 -25.97 -13.80 -3.64
CA TYR A 304 -24.86 -13.90 -4.59
C TYR A 304 -23.62 -14.56 -4.00
N THR A 305 -23.16 -14.10 -2.83
CA THR A 305 -21.95 -14.66 -2.19
C THR A 305 -22.12 -16.13 -1.86
N TYR A 306 -23.28 -16.53 -1.31
CA TYR A 306 -23.57 -17.91 -0.97
C TYR A 306 -23.60 -18.84 -2.19
N TYR A 307 -24.35 -18.47 -3.22
CA TYR A 307 -24.45 -19.32 -4.42
C TYR A 307 -23.15 -19.29 -5.25
N THR A 308 -22.39 -18.22 -5.22
CA THR A 308 -21.05 -18.18 -5.82
C THR A 308 -20.14 -19.22 -5.17
N GLU A 309 -20.13 -19.30 -3.85
CA GLU A 309 -19.33 -20.31 -3.15
C GLU A 309 -19.81 -21.73 -3.46
N LYS A 310 -21.12 -21.97 -3.44
CA LYS A 310 -21.70 -23.29 -3.79
C LYS A 310 -21.39 -23.70 -5.24
N LEU A 311 -21.45 -22.78 -6.18
CA LEU A 311 -21.07 -23.04 -7.57
C LEU A 311 -19.57 -23.34 -7.70
N ARG A 312 -18.72 -22.62 -6.97
CA ARG A 312 -17.27 -22.84 -6.92
C ARG A 312 -16.95 -24.24 -6.38
N GLU A 313 -17.54 -24.61 -5.24
CA GLU A 313 -17.40 -25.95 -4.65
C GLU A 313 -17.79 -27.04 -5.65
N LYS A 314 -18.94 -26.86 -6.33
CA LYS A 314 -19.43 -27.84 -7.33
C LYS A 314 -18.51 -27.96 -8.55
N LYS A 315 -18.02 -26.80 -9.06
CA LYS A 315 -17.21 -26.78 -10.29
C LYS A 315 -15.82 -27.37 -10.11
N TYR A 316 -15.17 -27.04 -8.99
CA TYR A 316 -13.75 -27.36 -8.80
C TYR A 316 -13.50 -28.50 -7.82
N SER A 317 -14.54 -28.96 -7.07
CA SER A 317 -14.48 -30.14 -6.22
C SER A 317 -13.30 -30.20 -5.26
N TYR A 318 -12.96 -29.05 -4.63
CA TYR A 318 -12.01 -28.99 -3.52
C TYR A 318 -12.54 -28.09 -2.40
N SER A 319 -12.12 -28.35 -1.18
CA SER A 319 -12.42 -27.50 -0.03
C SER A 319 -11.18 -26.70 0.39
N GLU A 320 -11.40 -25.49 0.88
CA GLU A 320 -10.34 -24.65 1.45
C GLU A 320 -9.70 -25.34 2.67
N GLU A 321 -10.49 -26.12 3.44
CA GLU A 321 -10.02 -26.93 4.57
C GLU A 321 -9.07 -28.06 4.15
N GLU A 322 -9.26 -28.62 2.95
CA GLU A 322 -8.34 -29.62 2.41
C GLU A 322 -7.03 -28.97 1.97
N LEU A 323 -7.11 -27.80 1.35
CA LEU A 323 -5.99 -27.10 0.78
C LEU A 323 -5.07 -26.50 1.87
N LYS A 324 -5.64 -25.93 2.93
CA LYS A 324 -4.84 -25.29 3.99
C LYS A 324 -3.88 -26.23 4.71
N LYS A 325 -4.08 -27.55 4.67
CA LYS A 325 -3.18 -28.55 5.26
C LYS A 325 -1.78 -28.55 4.66
N TYR A 326 -1.62 -27.96 3.48
CA TYR A 326 -0.35 -27.86 2.76
C TYR A 326 0.35 -26.51 2.99
N PHE A 327 -0.28 -25.58 3.69
CA PHE A 327 0.23 -24.23 3.92
C PHE A 327 0.42 -23.97 5.42
N GLU A 328 1.42 -24.61 5.98
CA GLU A 328 1.90 -24.27 7.31
C GLU A 328 2.81 -23.04 7.20
N LEU A 329 2.68 -22.07 8.13
CA LEU A 329 3.37 -20.78 8.06
C LEU A 329 4.90 -20.92 7.85
N GLU A 330 5.53 -21.87 8.52
CA GLU A 330 6.98 -22.08 8.38
C GLU A 330 7.37 -22.56 6.99
N ASP A 331 6.58 -23.47 6.40
CA ASP A 331 6.80 -23.96 5.04
C ASP A 331 6.54 -22.87 4.00
N VAL A 332 5.54 -22.01 4.24
CA VAL A 332 5.21 -20.88 3.36
C VAL A 332 6.31 -19.82 3.40
N LEU A 333 6.79 -19.45 4.60
CA LEU A 333 7.93 -18.52 4.75
C LEU A 333 9.20 -19.08 4.10
N ALA A 334 9.51 -20.36 4.33
CA ALA A 334 10.65 -21.00 3.69
C ALA A 334 10.51 -21.03 2.15
N GLY A 335 9.29 -21.22 1.64
CA GLY A 335 8.97 -21.16 0.23
C GLY A 335 9.19 -19.76 -0.36
N LEU A 336 8.68 -18.74 0.32
CA LEU A 336 8.89 -17.35 -0.04
C LEU A 336 10.39 -17.00 -0.09
N PHE A 337 11.16 -17.40 0.92
CA PHE A 337 12.60 -17.13 0.97
C PHE A 337 13.37 -17.88 -0.13
N ARG A 338 12.95 -19.10 -0.51
CA ARG A 338 13.49 -19.79 -1.70
C ARG A 338 13.23 -19.02 -2.99
N MET A 339 12.04 -18.42 -3.15
CA MET A 339 11.74 -17.58 -4.31
C MET A 339 12.60 -16.31 -4.34
N MET A 340 12.84 -15.68 -3.19
CA MET A 340 13.74 -14.53 -3.07
C MET A 340 15.17 -14.90 -3.51
N LYS A 341 15.67 -16.05 -3.07
CA LYS A 341 16.97 -16.58 -3.50
C LYS A 341 16.99 -16.89 -5.01
N PHE A 342 15.93 -17.50 -5.51
CA PHE A 342 15.85 -17.91 -6.90
C PHE A 342 15.78 -16.71 -7.86
N LEU A 343 14.90 -15.72 -7.58
CA LEU A 343 14.67 -14.58 -8.46
C LEU A 343 15.71 -13.47 -8.32
N TYR A 344 16.21 -13.26 -7.11
CA TYR A 344 16.96 -12.04 -6.76
C TYR A 344 18.33 -12.32 -6.14
N ASP A 345 18.70 -13.59 -5.94
CA ASP A 345 19.97 -14.05 -5.36
C ASP A 345 20.28 -13.44 -3.98
N VAL A 346 19.27 -13.34 -3.13
CA VAL A 346 19.43 -12.90 -1.73
C VAL A 346 19.07 -14.02 -0.76
N ASP A 347 19.80 -14.09 0.34
CA ASP A 347 19.56 -15.01 1.44
C ASP A 347 18.83 -14.30 2.58
N ILE A 348 17.85 -14.96 3.20
CA ILE A 348 17.09 -14.41 4.33
C ILE A 348 17.36 -15.31 5.55
N VAL A 349 17.84 -14.69 6.63
CA VAL A 349 18.27 -15.39 7.85
C VAL A 349 17.51 -14.84 9.05
N GLU A 350 16.80 -15.71 9.76
CA GLU A 350 16.16 -15.33 11.03
C GLU A 350 17.19 -15.13 12.14
N LYS A 351 17.03 -14.06 12.89
CA LYS A 351 17.86 -13.75 14.07
C LYS A 351 17.11 -14.09 15.34
N ASN A 352 17.75 -14.85 16.21
CA ASN A 352 17.18 -15.36 17.43
C ASN A 352 18.10 -15.07 18.62
N GLY A 353 17.59 -15.23 19.85
CA GLY A 353 18.36 -15.05 21.08
C GLY A 353 18.97 -13.66 21.20
N ALA A 354 20.28 -13.59 21.46
CA ALA A 354 21.01 -12.32 21.65
C ALA A 354 21.13 -11.47 20.36
N ASP A 355 21.00 -12.11 19.19
CA ASP A 355 21.11 -11.42 17.89
C ASP A 355 19.77 -10.83 17.43
N LYS A 356 18.65 -11.14 18.11
CA LYS A 356 17.33 -10.60 17.82
C LYS A 356 17.17 -9.26 18.55
N PRO A 357 16.90 -8.15 17.81
CA PRO A 357 16.56 -6.88 18.44
C PRO A 357 15.28 -6.97 19.28
N SER A 358 15.03 -5.95 20.11
CA SER A 358 13.79 -5.87 20.86
C SER A 358 12.57 -5.86 19.93
N VAL A 359 11.48 -6.42 20.41
CA VAL A 359 10.20 -6.55 19.69
C VAL A 359 9.06 -6.04 20.57
N TRP A 360 7.94 -5.65 19.97
CA TRP A 360 6.74 -5.18 20.68
C TRP A 360 5.84 -6.31 21.20
N HIS A 361 6.02 -7.53 20.67
CA HIS A 361 5.30 -8.73 21.14
C HIS A 361 6.17 -9.97 20.97
N PRO A 362 6.09 -10.99 21.84
CA PRO A 362 6.91 -12.20 21.75
C PRO A 362 6.81 -12.96 20.43
N ASP A 363 5.63 -12.92 19.77
CA ASP A 363 5.38 -13.58 18.48
C ASP A 363 6.09 -12.92 17.30
N VAL A 364 6.58 -11.69 17.46
CA VAL A 364 7.23 -10.95 16.37
C VAL A 364 8.60 -11.57 16.07
N ARG A 365 8.85 -11.80 14.79
CA ARG A 365 10.09 -12.39 14.28
C ARG A 365 10.95 -11.30 13.62
N PHE A 366 12.26 -11.52 13.58
CA PHE A 366 13.21 -10.57 12.97
C PHE A 366 14.16 -11.29 12.02
N PHE A 367 14.35 -10.69 10.83
CA PHE A 367 15.13 -11.27 9.75
C PHE A 367 16.15 -10.29 9.19
N GLU A 368 17.28 -10.83 8.77
CA GLU A 368 18.34 -10.15 8.04
C GLU A 368 18.39 -10.67 6.59
N VAL A 369 18.42 -9.75 5.64
CA VAL A 369 18.58 -10.06 4.22
C VAL A 369 20.04 -9.86 3.84
N ARG A 370 20.62 -10.84 3.16
CA ARG A 370 22.02 -10.86 2.74
C ARG A 370 22.17 -11.01 1.24
N GLU A 371 23.13 -10.30 0.70
CA GLU A 371 23.62 -10.48 -0.64
C GLU A 371 25.12 -10.74 -0.61
N ASN A 372 25.60 -11.81 -1.27
CA ASN A 372 27.00 -12.24 -1.22
C ASN A 372 27.54 -12.37 0.23
N GLY A 373 26.69 -12.80 1.16
CA GLY A 373 27.02 -12.94 2.56
C GLY A 373 26.96 -11.65 3.41
N ALA A 374 26.83 -10.48 2.78
CA ALA A 374 26.73 -9.18 3.44
C ALA A 374 25.27 -8.78 3.76
N PRO A 375 24.98 -8.18 4.90
CA PRO A 375 23.66 -7.67 5.19
C PRO A 375 23.34 -6.48 4.29
N ILE A 376 22.14 -6.47 3.69
CA ILE A 376 21.65 -5.38 2.83
C ILE A 376 20.35 -4.76 3.34
N ALA A 377 19.60 -5.45 4.19
CA ALA A 377 18.34 -4.98 4.76
C ALA A 377 17.91 -5.82 5.96
N HIS A 378 16.89 -5.34 6.68
CA HIS A 378 16.25 -6.06 7.77
C HIS A 378 14.73 -5.91 7.70
N PHE A 379 14.00 -6.86 8.30
CA PHE A 379 12.56 -6.73 8.47
C PHE A 379 12.05 -7.49 9.70
N TYR A 380 10.94 -7.00 10.26
CA TYR A 380 10.15 -7.72 11.23
C TYR A 380 8.94 -8.38 10.56
N VAL A 381 8.50 -9.51 11.11
CA VAL A 381 7.22 -10.15 10.77
C VAL A 381 6.40 -10.29 12.04
N ASP A 382 5.21 -9.70 12.04
CA ASP A 382 4.21 -9.82 13.10
C ASP A 382 3.04 -10.66 12.58
N PRO A 383 3.03 -12.00 12.80
CA PRO A 383 2.16 -12.87 12.04
C PRO A 383 0.72 -12.96 12.56
N TYR A 384 0.49 -12.89 13.88
CA TYR A 384 -0.76 -13.36 14.47
C TYR A 384 -1.71 -12.25 14.89
N VAL A 385 -3.02 -12.57 14.82
CA VAL A 385 -4.09 -11.72 15.34
C VAL A 385 -3.98 -11.54 16.85
N ARG A 386 -4.28 -10.36 17.33
CA ARG A 386 -4.47 -10.02 18.75
C ARG A 386 -5.82 -9.29 18.92
N PRO A 387 -6.90 -10.03 19.26
CA PRO A 387 -8.23 -9.44 19.37
C PRO A 387 -8.27 -8.25 20.34
N GLY A 388 -8.83 -7.13 19.91
CA GLY A 388 -8.95 -5.89 20.69
C GLY A 388 -7.67 -5.04 20.76
N GLN A 389 -6.53 -5.54 20.34
CA GLN A 389 -5.25 -4.82 20.35
C GLN A 389 -4.69 -4.55 18.96
N LYS A 390 -4.82 -5.49 18.03
CA LYS A 390 -4.26 -5.37 16.69
C LYS A 390 -5.34 -5.05 15.68
N GLN A 391 -5.07 -4.08 14.83
CA GLN A 391 -5.95 -3.69 13.73
C GLN A 391 -6.12 -4.85 12.74
N GLY A 392 -7.31 -4.99 12.16
CA GLY A 392 -7.60 -5.99 11.14
C GLY A 392 -6.94 -5.65 9.79
N GLY A 393 -6.79 -6.67 8.96
CA GLY A 393 -6.09 -6.57 7.67
C GLY A 393 -4.62 -6.96 7.77
N ALA A 394 -3.89 -6.82 6.67
CA ALA A 394 -2.45 -6.97 6.63
C ALA A 394 -1.85 -5.71 6.00
N TRP A 395 -0.59 -5.42 6.31
CA TRP A 395 0.11 -4.26 5.74
C TRP A 395 1.62 -4.38 5.92
N MET A 396 2.35 -3.67 5.07
CA MET A 396 3.77 -3.42 5.24
C MET A 396 4.01 -1.94 5.54
N ASN A 397 4.89 -1.65 6.50
CA ASN A 397 5.40 -0.32 6.77
C ASN A 397 6.89 -0.25 6.43
N GLU A 398 7.28 0.71 5.61
CA GLU A 398 8.67 1.14 5.46
C GLU A 398 9.03 1.97 6.71
N PHE A 399 9.76 1.34 7.63
CA PHE A 399 10.08 1.99 8.91
C PHE A 399 11.31 2.87 8.80
N ARG A 400 12.28 2.43 8.00
CA ARG A 400 13.52 3.15 7.73
C ARG A 400 14.03 2.81 6.35
N ASN A 401 14.44 3.83 5.61
CA ASN A 401 14.96 3.67 4.27
C ASN A 401 16.48 3.53 4.22
N ARG A 402 16.98 3.15 3.05
CA ARG A 402 18.41 3.16 2.74
C ARG A 402 18.89 4.60 2.62
N ARG A 403 20.00 4.95 3.30
CA ARG A 403 20.64 6.26 3.16
C ARG A 403 22.13 6.22 3.41
N VAL A 404 22.87 7.17 2.84
CA VAL A 404 24.27 7.43 3.17
C VAL A 404 24.37 8.27 4.45
N LEU A 405 25.26 7.90 5.37
CA LEU A 405 25.46 8.57 6.66
C LEU A 405 26.55 9.65 6.64
N SER A 406 27.34 9.75 5.58
CA SER A 406 28.47 10.68 5.47
C SER A 406 28.43 11.48 4.17
N SER A 407 28.70 12.80 4.28
CA SER A 407 28.79 13.74 3.15
C SER A 407 30.18 13.74 2.46
N SER A 408 31.18 13.00 2.95
CA SER A 408 32.52 13.05 2.36
C SER A 408 32.61 12.21 1.08
N GLU A 409 32.86 12.86 -0.07
CA GLU A 409 33.09 12.21 -1.38
C GLU A 409 34.22 11.17 -1.35
N GLU A 410 35.22 11.33 -0.49
CA GLU A 410 36.34 10.38 -0.35
C GLU A 410 35.89 9.00 0.14
N VAL A 411 34.79 8.89 0.88
CA VAL A 411 34.24 7.63 1.37
C VAL A 411 33.41 6.92 0.30
N ARG A 412 32.78 7.69 -0.61
CA ARG A 412 31.94 7.14 -1.70
C ARG A 412 32.71 6.31 -2.73
N VAL A 413 34.00 6.57 -2.92
CA VAL A 413 34.79 5.97 -4.02
C VAL A 413 35.52 4.67 -3.62
N LYS A 414 35.57 4.31 -2.33
CA LYS A 414 36.57 3.34 -1.84
C LYS A 414 36.14 1.90 -1.65
N SER A 415 34.89 1.50 -1.77
CA SER A 415 34.56 0.06 -1.71
C SER A 415 33.19 -0.29 -2.28
N GLU A 416 33.14 -1.06 -3.34
CA GLU A 416 31.92 -1.73 -3.83
C GLU A 416 31.48 -2.92 -2.93
N GLU A 417 32.31 -3.40 -2.01
CA GLU A 417 32.06 -4.65 -1.27
C GLU A 417 31.50 -4.52 0.17
N PHE A 418 31.74 -3.42 0.90
CA PHE A 418 31.19 -3.23 2.26
C PHE A 418 31.19 -1.76 2.66
N ARG A 419 30.02 -1.11 2.65
CA ARG A 419 29.87 0.30 3.03
C ARG A 419 29.32 0.43 4.45
N SER A 420 30.21 0.66 5.42
CA SER A 420 29.85 0.99 6.81
C SER A 420 29.20 2.35 6.99
N ASP A 421 29.15 3.15 5.93
CA ASP A 421 28.58 4.50 5.87
C ASP A 421 27.13 4.54 5.35
N VAL A 422 26.50 3.35 5.14
CA VAL A 422 25.12 3.26 4.68
C VAL A 422 24.22 2.68 5.78
N GLU A 423 23.16 3.39 6.10
CA GLU A 423 22.08 2.87 6.92
C GLU A 423 21.17 1.97 6.06
N LEU A 424 20.94 0.76 6.53
CA LEU A 424 20.18 -0.24 5.79
C LEU A 424 18.66 -0.10 6.02
N PRO A 425 17.85 -0.43 5.01
CA PRO A 425 16.39 -0.39 5.13
C PRO A 425 15.88 -1.36 6.19
N LEU A 426 14.76 -0.97 6.83
CA LEU A 426 14.02 -1.75 7.81
C LEU A 426 12.53 -1.71 7.50
N ALA A 427 11.94 -2.86 7.20
CA ALA A 427 10.51 -3.01 6.94
C ALA A 427 9.79 -3.73 8.09
N LEU A 428 8.50 -3.45 8.26
CA LEU A 428 7.61 -4.13 9.19
C LEU A 428 6.48 -4.79 8.38
N VAL A 429 6.44 -6.13 8.38
CA VAL A 429 5.38 -6.91 7.72
C VAL A 429 4.41 -7.38 8.80
N VAL A 430 3.15 -6.98 8.68
CA VAL A 430 2.11 -7.27 9.67
C VAL A 430 0.98 -8.07 9.04
N LEU A 431 0.66 -9.21 9.65
CA LEU A 431 -0.40 -10.11 9.22
C LEU A 431 -1.43 -10.29 10.35
N ASN A 432 -2.54 -10.93 10.06
CA ASN A 432 -3.56 -11.29 11.05
C ASN A 432 -3.95 -12.76 10.94
N LEU A 433 -2.94 -13.64 10.93
CA LEU A 433 -3.13 -15.07 10.91
C LEU A 433 -3.73 -15.56 12.23
N LYS A 434 -4.47 -16.67 12.17
CA LYS A 434 -4.94 -17.33 13.38
C LYS A 434 -3.77 -17.79 14.24
N GLN A 435 -3.92 -17.69 15.57
CA GLN A 435 -2.92 -18.23 16.50
C GLN A 435 -2.69 -19.73 16.23
N PRO A 436 -1.45 -20.24 16.39
CA PRO A 436 -1.14 -21.63 16.19
C PRO A 436 -2.02 -22.57 17.03
N GLU A 437 -2.56 -23.61 16.43
CA GLU A 437 -3.21 -24.73 17.11
C GLU A 437 -2.27 -25.93 17.07
N ASP A 438 -2.03 -26.55 18.22
CA ASP A 438 -1.05 -27.65 18.36
C ASP A 438 0.34 -27.33 17.77
N GLY A 439 0.78 -26.06 17.91
CA GLY A 439 2.06 -25.57 17.43
C GLY A 439 2.13 -25.31 15.92
N LYS A 440 1.01 -25.39 15.18
CA LYS A 440 0.92 -25.16 13.73
C LYS A 440 -0.02 -24.02 13.38
N CYS A 441 0.39 -23.17 12.45
CA CYS A 441 -0.45 -22.17 11.85
C CYS A 441 -0.73 -22.56 10.40
N LEU A 442 -1.91 -23.17 10.16
CA LEU A 442 -2.36 -23.57 8.83
C LEU A 442 -3.09 -22.40 8.16
N MET A 443 -2.59 -21.98 7.02
CA MET A 443 -3.06 -20.80 6.29
C MET A 443 -4.04 -21.17 5.18
N PRO A 444 -5.23 -20.54 5.10
CA PRO A 444 -6.03 -20.54 3.88
C PRO A 444 -5.23 -19.94 2.71
N MET A 445 -5.54 -20.32 1.48
CA MET A 445 -4.84 -19.83 0.27
C MET A 445 -4.79 -18.30 0.21
N ARG A 446 -5.89 -17.63 0.58
CA ARG A 446 -5.94 -16.17 0.62
C ARG A 446 -4.89 -15.55 1.56
N GLU A 447 -4.63 -16.18 2.71
CA GLU A 447 -3.61 -15.69 3.65
C GLU A 447 -2.19 -15.92 3.12
N VAL A 448 -1.98 -17.01 2.36
CA VAL A 448 -0.72 -17.25 1.63
C VAL A 448 -0.50 -16.14 0.59
N GLU A 449 -1.51 -15.85 -0.24
CA GLU A 449 -1.47 -14.74 -1.21
C GLU A 449 -1.20 -13.40 -0.49
N THR A 450 -1.87 -13.13 0.63
CA THR A 450 -1.67 -11.92 1.43
C THR A 450 -0.24 -11.82 1.96
N LEU A 451 0.35 -12.89 2.48
CA LEU A 451 1.75 -12.88 2.92
C LEU A 451 2.71 -12.55 1.77
N PHE A 452 2.51 -13.16 0.60
CA PHE A 452 3.31 -12.86 -0.58
C PHE A 452 3.12 -11.41 -1.04
N HIS A 453 1.90 -10.88 -0.96
CA HIS A 453 1.56 -9.50 -1.27
C HIS A 453 2.33 -8.52 -0.35
N GLU A 454 2.15 -8.63 0.96
CA GLU A 454 2.80 -7.73 1.91
C GLU A 454 4.34 -7.83 1.84
N PHE A 455 4.83 -9.05 1.59
CA PHE A 455 6.26 -9.24 1.37
C PHE A 455 6.72 -8.66 0.02
N GLY A 456 5.86 -8.52 -0.97
CA GLY A 456 6.16 -7.83 -2.22
C GLY A 456 6.47 -6.35 -2.01
N HIS A 457 5.69 -5.65 -1.18
CA HIS A 457 6.03 -4.29 -0.72
C HIS A 457 7.37 -4.26 0.03
N ALA A 458 7.56 -5.21 0.98
CA ALA A 458 8.83 -5.32 1.69
C ALA A 458 10.00 -5.57 0.72
N THR A 459 9.80 -6.37 -0.33
CA THR A 459 10.84 -6.66 -1.35
C THR A 459 11.31 -5.39 -2.04
N GLN A 460 10.42 -4.46 -2.38
CA GLN A 460 10.80 -3.16 -2.97
C GLN A 460 11.57 -2.29 -1.96
N CYS A 461 11.18 -2.30 -0.69
CA CYS A 461 11.90 -1.60 0.37
C CYS A 461 13.31 -2.17 0.58
N ILE A 462 13.44 -3.50 0.73
CA ILE A 462 14.70 -4.16 1.11
C ILE A 462 15.71 -4.30 -0.04
N LEU A 463 15.25 -4.30 -1.31
CA LEU A 463 16.13 -4.45 -2.48
C LEU A 463 16.48 -3.12 -3.16
N THR A 464 16.06 -2.00 -2.58
CA THR A 464 16.41 -0.67 -3.12
C THR A 464 17.92 -0.48 -3.19
N ARG A 465 18.38 0.16 -4.28
CA ARG A 465 19.76 0.60 -4.47
C ARG A 465 19.91 2.11 -4.38
N VAL A 466 18.79 2.81 -4.22
CA VAL A 466 18.79 4.27 -4.08
C VAL A 466 19.36 4.64 -2.71
N GLU A 467 20.30 5.57 -2.68
CA GLU A 467 21.01 6.00 -1.47
C GLU A 467 20.49 7.33 -0.91
N GLU A 468 19.58 7.99 -1.62
CA GLU A 468 18.83 9.15 -1.12
C GLU A 468 17.52 8.66 -0.50
N GLU A 469 17.38 8.76 0.85
CA GLU A 469 16.28 8.16 1.60
C GLU A 469 14.89 8.58 1.13
N ASP A 470 14.76 9.82 0.62
CA ASP A 470 13.48 10.34 0.11
C ASP A 470 12.97 9.64 -1.15
N ALA A 471 13.85 8.95 -1.89
CA ALA A 471 13.51 8.24 -3.12
C ALA A 471 13.81 6.73 -3.05
N ALA A 472 14.32 6.23 -1.92
CA ALA A 472 14.62 4.82 -1.73
C ALA A 472 13.34 4.03 -1.44
N GLY A 473 13.38 2.71 -1.63
CA GLY A 473 12.29 1.80 -1.31
C GLY A 473 10.98 2.17 -2.02
N ILE A 474 9.93 2.39 -1.26
CA ILE A 474 8.62 2.82 -1.77
C ILE A 474 8.43 4.36 -1.70
N SER A 475 9.38 5.09 -1.10
CA SER A 475 9.32 6.55 -1.02
C SER A 475 9.35 7.18 -2.41
N LEU A 476 8.49 8.17 -2.66
CA LEU A 476 8.24 8.83 -3.95
C LEU A 476 7.75 7.94 -5.10
N VAL A 477 7.47 6.66 -4.88
CA VAL A 477 6.72 5.85 -5.84
C VAL A 477 5.30 6.41 -5.92
N GLU A 478 4.79 6.60 -7.13
CA GLU A 478 3.44 7.10 -7.33
C GLU A 478 2.42 6.13 -6.74
N TRP A 479 1.43 6.68 -6.01
CA TRP A 479 0.44 5.91 -5.25
C TRP A 479 -0.34 4.88 -6.09
N ASP A 480 -0.60 5.19 -7.36
CA ASP A 480 -1.28 4.29 -8.30
C ASP A 480 -0.36 3.23 -8.93
N ALA A 481 0.91 3.19 -8.54
CA ALA A 481 1.90 2.19 -8.95
C ALA A 481 2.48 1.39 -7.77
N VAL A 482 2.19 1.77 -6.52
CA VAL A 482 2.79 1.15 -5.33
C VAL A 482 2.48 -0.35 -5.21
N GLU A 483 1.35 -0.79 -5.77
CA GLU A 483 0.90 -2.19 -5.74
C GLU A 483 1.57 -3.10 -6.80
N ILE A 484 2.49 -2.58 -7.63
CA ILE A 484 3.12 -3.40 -8.68
C ILE A 484 3.96 -4.52 -8.07
N ALA A 485 4.75 -4.21 -7.06
CA ALA A 485 5.66 -5.20 -6.44
C ALA A 485 4.89 -6.20 -5.56
N SER A 486 3.85 -5.73 -4.85
CA SER A 486 3.01 -6.58 -4.00
C SER A 486 2.22 -7.60 -4.82
N GLN A 487 1.47 -7.14 -5.82
CA GLN A 487 0.68 -7.99 -6.70
C GLN A 487 1.56 -8.92 -7.55
N PHE A 488 2.76 -8.47 -7.96
CA PHE A 488 3.71 -9.32 -8.67
C PHE A 488 4.16 -10.53 -7.85
N ASN A 489 4.35 -10.35 -6.56
CA ASN A 489 4.82 -11.41 -5.70
C ASN A 489 3.76 -12.53 -5.52
N GLU A 490 2.47 -12.19 -5.61
CA GLU A 490 1.35 -13.16 -5.54
C GLU A 490 1.41 -14.24 -6.64
N PHE A 491 1.96 -13.93 -7.82
CA PHE A 491 2.06 -14.91 -8.91
C PHE A 491 2.92 -16.13 -8.56
N TRP A 492 3.83 -15.98 -7.60
CA TRP A 492 4.81 -17.01 -7.23
C TRP A 492 4.37 -17.91 -6.08
N CYS A 493 3.26 -17.62 -5.38
CA CYS A 493 2.85 -18.34 -4.16
C CYS A 493 2.57 -19.84 -4.39
N LEU A 494 2.17 -20.23 -5.61
CA LEU A 494 1.94 -21.64 -6.01
C LEU A 494 2.99 -22.15 -7.02
N ASP A 495 4.09 -21.45 -7.20
CA ASP A 495 5.19 -21.88 -8.07
C ASP A 495 5.94 -23.07 -7.43
N ASP A 496 6.34 -24.05 -8.22
CA ASP A 496 7.02 -25.25 -7.72
C ASP A 496 8.36 -24.97 -7.04
N ARG A 497 9.01 -23.87 -7.41
CA ARG A 497 10.27 -23.41 -6.84
C ARG A 497 10.14 -22.95 -5.40
N THR A 498 8.92 -22.66 -4.92
CA THR A 498 8.65 -22.46 -3.49
C THR A 498 8.96 -23.73 -2.68
N GLY A 499 8.89 -24.91 -3.33
CA GLY A 499 9.03 -26.21 -2.67
C GLY A 499 7.85 -26.56 -1.75
N ILE A 500 6.78 -25.77 -1.75
CA ILE A 500 5.53 -26.11 -1.06
C ILE A 500 4.86 -27.25 -1.81
N LYS A 501 4.69 -28.39 -1.15
CA LYS A 501 4.24 -29.63 -1.81
C LYS A 501 2.71 -29.73 -1.77
N VAL A 502 2.04 -29.07 -2.71
CA VAL A 502 0.62 -29.30 -2.98
C VAL A 502 0.50 -30.40 -4.04
N PRO A 503 -0.39 -31.42 -3.87
CA PRO A 503 -0.63 -32.42 -4.89
C PRO A 503 -1.00 -31.79 -6.23
N GLU A 504 -0.44 -32.28 -7.34
CA GLU A 504 -0.64 -31.69 -8.68
C GLU A 504 -2.10 -31.59 -9.09
N GLU A 505 -2.92 -32.60 -8.74
CA GLU A 505 -4.36 -32.58 -9.01
C GLU A 505 -5.04 -31.42 -8.26
N LEU A 506 -4.69 -31.23 -6.98
CA LEU A 506 -5.25 -30.14 -6.16
C LEU A 506 -4.76 -28.78 -6.64
N LYS A 507 -3.47 -28.68 -6.99
CA LYS A 507 -2.87 -27.47 -7.57
C LYS A 507 -3.54 -27.07 -8.89
N ALA A 508 -3.83 -28.04 -9.77
CA ALA A 508 -4.55 -27.79 -11.00
C ALA A 508 -6.00 -27.28 -10.74
N LYS A 509 -6.69 -27.86 -9.75
CA LYS A 509 -8.02 -27.36 -9.32
C LYS A 509 -7.96 -25.93 -8.80
N VAL A 510 -6.97 -25.60 -7.96
CA VAL A 510 -6.77 -24.23 -7.43
C VAL A 510 -6.47 -23.24 -8.56
N LYS A 511 -5.55 -23.60 -9.47
CA LYS A 511 -5.23 -22.75 -10.64
C LYS A 511 -6.47 -22.53 -11.52
N SER A 512 -7.28 -23.56 -11.73
CA SER A 512 -8.55 -23.45 -12.49
C SER A 512 -9.58 -22.57 -11.77
N ALA A 513 -9.63 -22.63 -10.43
CA ALA A 513 -10.53 -21.84 -9.62
C ALA A 513 -10.08 -20.39 -9.43
N LYS A 514 -8.81 -20.06 -9.66
CA LYS A 514 -8.25 -18.69 -9.51
C LYS A 514 -9.03 -17.67 -10.34
N ASN A 515 -9.41 -18.06 -11.55
CA ASN A 515 -10.12 -17.20 -12.49
C ASN A 515 -11.65 -17.31 -12.41
N PHE A 516 -12.17 -17.98 -11.36
CA PHE A 516 -13.61 -18.13 -11.19
C PHE A 516 -14.29 -16.78 -10.97
N ARG A 517 -15.21 -16.42 -11.86
CA ARG A 517 -15.90 -15.13 -11.90
C ARG A 517 -14.96 -13.93 -11.98
N ALA A 518 -13.83 -14.08 -12.67
CA ALA A 518 -12.85 -13.02 -12.82
C ALA A 518 -13.42 -11.78 -13.50
N ALA A 519 -14.28 -11.93 -14.51
CA ALA A 519 -14.94 -10.83 -15.20
C ALA A 519 -15.89 -10.05 -14.27
N THR A 520 -16.71 -10.75 -13.50
CA THR A 520 -17.63 -10.13 -12.53
C THR A 520 -16.85 -9.38 -11.44
N ASN A 521 -15.75 -9.97 -10.94
CA ASN A 521 -14.90 -9.34 -9.94
C ASN A 521 -14.18 -8.12 -10.50
N CYS A 522 -13.66 -8.20 -11.72
CA CYS A 522 -13.04 -7.06 -12.42
C CYS A 522 -14.04 -5.92 -12.54
N ARG A 523 -15.22 -6.14 -13.09
CA ARG A 523 -16.27 -5.14 -13.27
C ARG A 523 -16.72 -4.50 -11.96
N ARG A 524 -16.75 -5.25 -10.87
CA ARG A 524 -17.03 -4.69 -9.55
C ARG A 524 -15.98 -3.65 -9.14
N GLN A 525 -14.69 -3.92 -9.37
CA GLN A 525 -13.63 -2.98 -9.06
C GLN A 525 -13.68 -1.75 -9.98
N LEU A 526 -14.01 -1.94 -11.27
CA LEU A 526 -14.20 -0.85 -12.21
C LEU A 526 -15.37 0.06 -11.81
N ALA A 527 -16.46 -0.50 -11.27
CA ALA A 527 -17.58 0.29 -10.75
C ALA A 527 -17.15 1.23 -9.64
N PHE A 528 -16.32 0.77 -8.72
CA PHE A 528 -15.80 1.58 -7.61
C PHE A 528 -14.81 2.65 -8.11
N ALA A 529 -13.93 2.29 -9.03
CA ALA A 529 -12.97 3.20 -9.65
C ALA A 529 -13.68 4.32 -10.45
N LYS A 530 -14.67 3.95 -11.26
CA LYS A 530 -15.46 4.92 -12.05
C LYS A 530 -16.27 5.85 -11.14
N LEU A 531 -16.91 5.29 -10.13
CA LEU A 531 -17.67 6.04 -9.12
C LEU A 531 -16.78 7.07 -8.43
N ASP A 532 -15.59 6.66 -7.96
CA ASP A 532 -14.64 7.55 -7.29
C ASP A 532 -14.25 8.74 -8.18
N ILE A 533 -13.83 8.48 -9.41
CA ILE A 533 -13.45 9.53 -10.35
C ILE A 533 -14.63 10.49 -10.62
N GLN A 534 -15.83 9.96 -10.91
CA GLN A 534 -17.00 10.78 -11.20
C GLN A 534 -17.41 11.68 -10.04
N LEU A 535 -17.35 11.17 -8.79
CA LEU A 535 -17.66 11.94 -7.58
C LEU A 535 -16.67 13.10 -7.32
N HIS A 536 -15.45 13.02 -7.88
CA HIS A 536 -14.39 14.01 -7.69
C HIS A 536 -14.13 14.89 -8.93
N VAL A 537 -14.75 14.56 -10.07
CA VAL A 537 -14.75 15.43 -11.28
C VAL A 537 -15.84 16.49 -11.17
N ASP A 538 -17.02 16.14 -10.66
CA ASP A 538 -18.15 17.06 -10.51
C ASP A 538 -18.81 16.88 -9.14
N PRO A 539 -18.59 17.80 -8.19
CA PRO A 539 -19.15 17.73 -6.84
C PRO A 539 -20.66 18.03 -6.79
N GLU A 540 -21.25 18.65 -7.83
CA GLU A 540 -22.65 19.02 -7.84
C GLU A 540 -23.57 17.86 -8.29
N THR A 541 -23.00 16.79 -8.88
CA THR A 541 -23.79 15.61 -9.24
C THR A 541 -24.37 14.93 -7.99
N ASP A 542 -25.56 14.38 -8.11
CA ASP A 542 -26.17 13.55 -7.06
C ASP A 542 -25.34 12.27 -6.85
N ALA A 543 -24.61 12.21 -5.75
CA ALA A 543 -23.72 11.11 -5.43
C ALA A 543 -24.42 9.74 -5.37
N VAL A 544 -25.70 9.73 -4.90
CA VAL A 544 -26.48 8.49 -4.81
C VAL A 544 -26.91 8.04 -6.20
N ALA A 545 -27.37 8.97 -7.04
CA ALA A 545 -27.75 8.67 -8.43
C ALA A 545 -26.54 8.15 -9.23
N VAL A 546 -25.38 8.79 -9.12
CA VAL A 546 -24.13 8.34 -9.76
C VAL A 546 -23.74 6.94 -9.30
N LYS A 547 -23.83 6.65 -7.99
CA LYS A 547 -23.57 5.30 -7.44
C LYS A 547 -24.55 4.28 -8.04
N GLU A 548 -25.83 4.59 -8.08
CA GLU A 548 -26.83 3.66 -8.62
C GLU A 548 -26.67 3.40 -10.10
N GLU A 549 -26.34 4.42 -10.90
CA GLU A 549 -26.07 4.29 -12.32
C GLU A 549 -24.87 3.37 -12.57
N ASN A 550 -23.74 3.61 -11.87
CA ASN A 550 -22.56 2.76 -11.98
C ASN A 550 -22.87 1.31 -11.57
N PHE A 551 -23.56 1.09 -10.45
CA PHE A 551 -23.89 -0.25 -9.99
C PHE A 551 -24.77 -1.00 -10.99
N ARG A 552 -25.77 -0.33 -11.60
CA ARG A 552 -26.58 -0.93 -12.67
C ARG A 552 -25.74 -1.25 -13.92
N HIS A 553 -24.88 -0.32 -14.36
CA HIS A 553 -24.03 -0.51 -15.54
C HIS A 553 -23.09 -1.72 -15.36
N PHE A 554 -22.45 -1.83 -14.22
CA PHE A 554 -21.50 -2.91 -13.95
C PHE A 554 -22.13 -4.20 -13.40
N GLY A 555 -23.45 -4.28 -13.30
CA GLY A 555 -24.18 -5.48 -12.88
C GLY A 555 -24.20 -5.73 -11.37
N ILE A 556 -23.75 -4.77 -10.54
CA ILE A 556 -23.78 -4.92 -9.08
C ILE A 556 -25.23 -4.85 -8.60
N LYS A 557 -25.64 -5.84 -7.81
CA LYS A 557 -26.99 -5.89 -7.24
C LYS A 557 -27.03 -5.14 -5.91
N PHE A 558 -28.01 -4.27 -5.75
CA PHE A 558 -28.22 -3.46 -4.56
C PHE A 558 -29.71 -3.19 -4.31
N GLU A 559 -30.04 -2.83 -3.08
CA GLU A 559 -31.38 -2.37 -2.70
C GLU A 559 -31.45 -0.82 -2.72
N LYS A 560 -32.65 -0.26 -2.87
CA LYS A 560 -32.84 1.21 -2.82
C LYS A 560 -32.39 1.85 -1.51
N CYS A 561 -32.40 1.10 -0.42
CA CYS A 561 -31.94 1.56 0.89
C CYS A 561 -30.43 1.48 1.06
N ASP A 562 -29.68 0.90 0.12
CA ASP A 562 -28.22 0.74 0.19
C ASP A 562 -27.51 2.10 0.37
N ARG A 563 -26.62 2.14 1.34
CA ARG A 563 -25.82 3.29 1.74
C ARG A 563 -24.33 3.07 1.51
N PHE A 564 -23.95 2.38 0.42
CA PHE A 564 -22.56 2.06 0.10
C PHE A 564 -21.61 3.25 0.30
N LEU A 565 -22.00 4.44 -0.15
CA LEU A 565 -21.19 5.66 0.01
C LEU A 565 -20.88 5.99 1.46
N CYS A 566 -21.78 5.67 2.40
CA CYS A 566 -21.61 5.94 3.81
C CYS A 566 -20.57 5.05 4.52
N ALA A 567 -20.13 3.99 3.83
CA ALA A 567 -19.13 3.05 4.34
C ALA A 567 -17.93 2.89 3.38
N PHE A 568 -17.82 3.73 2.35
CA PHE A 568 -16.71 3.68 1.39
C PHE A 568 -15.49 4.43 1.95
N THR A 569 -14.91 3.87 3.00
CA THR A 569 -13.78 4.47 3.74
C THR A 569 -12.57 4.76 2.85
N HIS A 570 -12.28 3.92 1.86
CA HIS A 570 -11.15 4.11 0.93
C HIS A 570 -11.06 5.54 0.40
N ILE A 571 -12.18 6.08 -0.11
CA ILE A 571 -12.16 7.40 -0.76
C ILE A 571 -12.55 8.55 0.18
N PHE A 572 -13.20 8.28 1.33
CA PHE A 572 -13.62 9.35 2.25
C PHE A 572 -12.80 9.46 3.52
N ALA A 573 -12.01 8.42 3.86
CA ALA A 573 -11.15 8.40 5.05
C ALA A 573 -9.77 7.78 4.81
N GLY A 574 -9.58 6.98 3.75
CA GLY A 574 -8.40 6.13 3.54
C GLY A 574 -7.37 6.63 2.53
N GLY A 575 -7.44 7.90 2.07
CA GLY A 575 -6.43 8.46 1.16
C GLY A 575 -6.58 8.12 -0.33
N TYR A 576 -7.54 7.26 -0.72
CA TYR A 576 -7.76 6.83 -2.11
C TYR A 576 -8.70 7.73 -2.91
N ALA A 577 -8.95 8.96 -2.48
CA ALA A 577 -9.84 9.90 -3.18
C ALA A 577 -9.33 10.24 -4.58
N ALA A 578 -10.18 10.03 -5.60
CA ALA A 578 -9.81 10.06 -7.01
C ALA A 578 -8.52 9.25 -7.29
N GLY A 579 -8.41 8.09 -6.64
CA GLY A 579 -7.25 7.21 -6.67
C GLY A 579 -7.59 5.73 -6.54
N TYR A 580 -8.87 5.36 -6.36
CA TYR A 580 -9.29 3.96 -6.25
C TYR A 580 -8.95 3.14 -7.51
N TYR A 581 -8.92 3.78 -8.67
CA TYR A 581 -8.51 3.15 -9.94
C TYR A 581 -7.09 2.55 -9.85
N GLY A 582 -6.25 3.04 -8.94
CA GLY A 582 -4.86 2.63 -8.76
C GLY A 582 -4.71 1.12 -8.57
N TYR A 583 -5.67 0.46 -7.91
CA TYR A 583 -5.67 -1.00 -7.80
C TYR A 583 -5.69 -1.72 -9.16
N LYS A 584 -6.52 -1.25 -10.10
CA LYS A 584 -6.58 -1.83 -11.46
C LYS A 584 -5.46 -1.31 -12.35
N TRP A 585 -5.00 -0.09 -12.15
CA TRP A 585 -3.86 0.47 -12.85
C TRP A 585 -2.57 -0.32 -12.55
N ALA A 586 -2.29 -0.54 -11.26
CA ALA A 586 -1.15 -1.34 -10.82
C ALA A 586 -1.28 -2.81 -11.26
N GLU A 587 -2.48 -3.39 -11.22
CA GLU A 587 -2.73 -4.77 -11.66
C GLU A 587 -2.44 -4.96 -13.15
N VAL A 588 -2.79 -4.00 -14.02
CA VAL A 588 -2.41 -4.00 -15.44
C VAL A 588 -0.90 -3.98 -15.60
N MET A 589 -0.21 -3.08 -14.89
CA MET A 589 1.25 -2.98 -14.93
C MET A 589 1.92 -4.24 -14.38
N CYS A 590 1.45 -4.74 -13.26
CA CYS A 590 1.96 -5.94 -12.61
C CYS A 590 1.80 -7.19 -13.49
N ALA A 591 0.61 -7.41 -14.04
CA ALA A 591 0.32 -8.51 -14.95
C ALA A 591 1.21 -8.47 -16.20
N ASP A 592 1.45 -7.28 -16.72
CA ASP A 592 2.34 -7.11 -17.87
C ASP A 592 3.81 -7.31 -17.48
N CYS A 593 4.22 -6.95 -16.27
CA CYS A 593 5.54 -7.33 -15.74
C CYS A 593 5.71 -8.86 -15.68
N TYR A 594 4.70 -9.57 -15.13
CA TYR A 594 4.73 -11.04 -15.12
C TYR A 594 4.69 -11.63 -16.53
N GLY A 595 4.01 -10.98 -17.48
CA GLY A 595 4.04 -11.32 -18.90
C GLY A 595 5.45 -11.40 -19.50
N ALA A 596 6.44 -10.66 -18.99
CA ALA A 596 7.83 -10.80 -19.42
C ALA A 596 8.45 -12.15 -19.06
N PHE A 597 8.01 -12.77 -17.97
CA PHE A 597 8.42 -14.10 -17.55
C PHE A 597 7.70 -15.17 -18.37
N GLU A 598 6.42 -14.97 -18.70
CA GLU A 598 5.68 -15.82 -19.62
C GLU A 598 6.32 -15.82 -21.02
N ASP A 599 6.69 -14.64 -21.54
CA ASP A 599 7.36 -14.45 -22.84
C ASP A 599 8.74 -15.14 -22.88
N ALA A 600 9.45 -15.19 -21.75
CA ALA A 600 10.77 -15.82 -21.63
C ALA A 600 10.69 -17.35 -21.47
N GLY A 601 9.53 -17.89 -21.09
CA GLY A 601 9.30 -19.30 -20.80
C GLY A 601 9.47 -19.62 -19.32
N LEU A 602 8.34 -19.86 -18.61
CA LEU A 602 8.33 -20.14 -17.18
C LEU A 602 9.03 -21.44 -16.79
N ASP A 603 9.17 -22.39 -17.71
CA ASP A 603 9.83 -23.67 -17.49
C ASP A 603 11.38 -23.58 -17.65
N ASP A 604 11.93 -22.48 -18.17
CA ASP A 604 13.37 -22.23 -18.28
C ASP A 604 13.87 -21.41 -17.09
N ASP A 605 14.41 -22.08 -16.08
CA ASP A 605 14.96 -21.44 -14.88
C ASP A 605 16.01 -20.37 -15.18
N ALA A 606 16.85 -20.57 -16.20
CA ALA A 606 17.86 -19.59 -16.56
C ALA A 606 17.22 -18.33 -17.17
N ALA A 607 16.17 -18.50 -17.99
CA ALA A 607 15.41 -17.39 -18.52
C ALA A 607 14.66 -16.62 -17.43
N VAL A 608 13.97 -17.35 -16.53
CA VAL A 608 13.26 -16.75 -15.40
C VAL A 608 14.22 -15.94 -14.50
N LYS A 609 15.40 -16.48 -14.16
CA LYS A 609 16.42 -15.75 -13.39
C LYS A 609 16.92 -14.48 -14.09
N ARG A 610 17.14 -14.55 -15.41
CA ARG A 610 17.55 -13.34 -16.19
C ARG A 610 16.47 -12.24 -16.13
N VAL A 611 15.19 -12.61 -16.29
CA VAL A 611 14.09 -11.66 -16.19
C VAL A 611 13.94 -11.17 -14.75
N GLY A 612 14.06 -12.06 -13.75
CA GLY A 612 14.04 -11.73 -12.34
C GLY A 612 15.11 -10.71 -11.96
N LYS A 613 16.36 -10.91 -12.44
CA LYS A 613 17.42 -9.93 -12.26
C LYS A 613 17.06 -8.57 -12.87
N ARG A 614 16.53 -8.55 -14.10
CA ARG A 614 16.11 -7.29 -14.75
C ARG A 614 14.96 -6.61 -13.98
N TYR A 615 13.98 -7.38 -13.48
CA TYR A 615 12.90 -6.87 -12.63
C TYR A 615 13.44 -6.26 -11.33
N ARG A 616 14.39 -6.95 -10.68
CA ARG A 616 15.11 -6.45 -9.51
C ARG A 616 15.83 -5.15 -9.81
N ASP A 617 16.65 -5.12 -10.88
CA ASP A 617 17.52 -3.99 -11.21
C ASP A 617 16.74 -2.74 -11.69
N THR A 618 15.44 -2.90 -12.02
CA THR A 618 14.55 -1.81 -12.46
C THR A 618 13.45 -1.56 -11.44
N ILE A 619 12.39 -2.37 -11.43
CA ILE A 619 11.16 -2.13 -10.64
C ILE A 619 11.46 -2.03 -9.13
N LEU A 620 12.34 -2.90 -8.61
CA LEU A 620 12.63 -2.94 -7.16
C LEU A 620 13.75 -1.99 -6.76
N ALA A 621 14.87 -1.99 -7.51
CA ALA A 621 16.08 -1.29 -7.09
C ALA A 621 15.99 0.23 -7.24
N LEU A 622 15.23 0.72 -8.21
CA LEU A 622 15.14 2.16 -8.51
C LEU A 622 14.17 2.91 -7.60
N GLY A 623 13.29 2.20 -6.86
CA GLY A 623 12.36 2.85 -5.94
C GLY A 623 11.59 4.01 -6.60
N GLY A 624 11.48 5.13 -5.88
CA GLY A 624 10.89 6.37 -6.38
C GLY A 624 11.87 7.32 -7.08
N SER A 625 13.10 6.87 -7.41
CA SER A 625 14.09 7.70 -8.10
C SER A 625 13.69 8.13 -9.52
N LYS A 626 12.72 7.43 -10.12
CA LYS A 626 12.14 7.70 -11.42
C LYS A 626 10.62 7.55 -11.38
N ASN A 627 9.93 8.16 -12.36
CA ASN A 627 8.48 7.95 -12.52
C ASN A 627 8.18 6.47 -12.78
N ALA A 628 7.13 5.93 -12.16
CA ALA A 628 6.79 4.50 -12.25
C ALA A 628 6.55 4.02 -13.69
N LEU A 629 5.95 4.83 -14.58
CA LEU A 629 5.82 4.49 -15.99
C LEU A 629 7.16 4.48 -16.72
N GLU A 630 8.11 5.36 -16.36
CA GLU A 630 9.47 5.32 -16.91
C GLU A 630 10.18 4.03 -16.48
N VAL A 631 10.12 3.68 -15.19
CA VAL A 631 10.69 2.42 -14.67
C VAL A 631 10.06 1.21 -15.35
N PHE A 632 8.74 1.22 -15.55
CA PHE A 632 8.05 0.17 -16.30
C PHE A 632 8.56 0.04 -17.75
N ARG A 633 8.73 1.18 -18.47
CA ARG A 633 9.31 1.18 -19.82
C ARG A 633 10.75 0.65 -19.83
N MET A 634 11.57 0.96 -18.83
CA MET A 634 12.92 0.40 -18.68
C MET A 634 12.89 -1.13 -18.55
N PHE A 635 11.89 -1.67 -17.85
CA PHE A 635 11.71 -3.11 -17.70
C PHE A 635 11.09 -3.77 -18.95
N ARG A 636 9.97 -3.24 -19.48
CA ARG A 636 9.18 -3.86 -20.57
C ARG A 636 9.55 -3.39 -21.99
N GLY A 637 10.20 -2.22 -22.11
CA GLY A 637 10.54 -1.60 -23.41
C GLY A 637 9.34 -0.89 -24.09
N ARG A 638 8.19 -0.81 -23.45
CA ARG A 638 6.95 -0.20 -23.95
C ARG A 638 6.02 0.25 -22.83
N ASP A 639 4.91 0.90 -23.17
CA ASP A 639 3.86 1.24 -22.21
C ASP A 639 3.08 -0.01 -21.75
N PRO A 640 2.39 0.05 -20.57
CA PRO A 640 1.56 -1.02 -20.05
C PRO A 640 0.38 -1.34 -20.98
N GLU A 641 0.05 -2.62 -21.12
CA GLU A 641 -1.08 -3.11 -21.91
C GLU A 641 -1.98 -4.03 -21.10
N ILE A 642 -3.30 -3.90 -21.25
CA ILE A 642 -4.29 -4.74 -20.53
C ILE A 642 -4.27 -6.21 -20.95
N GLY A 643 -3.65 -6.53 -22.10
CA GLY A 643 -3.69 -7.86 -22.70
C GLY A 643 -3.12 -8.97 -21.81
N ALA A 644 -2.04 -8.69 -21.08
CA ALA A 644 -1.44 -9.67 -20.16
C ALA A 644 -2.41 -9.99 -19.01
N MET A 645 -2.99 -8.98 -18.36
CA MET A 645 -3.98 -9.17 -17.28
C MET A 645 -5.19 -9.99 -17.76
N LEU A 646 -5.74 -9.66 -18.93
CA LEU A 646 -6.89 -10.37 -19.49
C LEU A 646 -6.57 -11.86 -19.76
N ARG A 647 -5.37 -12.18 -20.29
CA ARG A 647 -4.94 -13.57 -20.49
C ARG A 647 -4.77 -14.33 -19.17
N GLN A 648 -4.10 -13.72 -18.20
CA GLN A 648 -3.82 -14.34 -16.89
C GLN A 648 -5.10 -14.58 -16.09
N GLN A 649 -6.11 -13.74 -16.28
CA GLN A 649 -7.44 -13.91 -15.70
C GLN A 649 -8.40 -14.79 -16.53
N GLY A 650 -7.92 -15.38 -17.65
CA GLY A 650 -8.74 -16.21 -18.52
C GLY A 650 -9.87 -15.46 -19.27
N LEU A 651 -9.73 -14.13 -19.40
CA LEU A 651 -10.70 -13.22 -20.02
C LEU A 651 -10.42 -12.96 -21.51
N LYS A 652 -9.30 -13.47 -22.01
CA LYS A 652 -8.92 -13.42 -23.43
C LYS A 652 -8.14 -14.70 -23.76
N GLU A 653 -8.40 -15.29 -24.93
CA GLU A 653 -7.63 -16.42 -25.45
C GLU A 653 -6.16 -16.01 -25.66
N LYS A 654 -5.24 -17.04 -25.55
CA LYS A 654 -3.81 -16.86 -25.69
C LYS A 654 -3.40 -16.35 -27.08
#